data_5d45ab057d91198904de502b3c532e4a
#
_entry.id   5d45ab057d91198904de502b3c532e4a
#
_cell.length_a   1.000
_cell.length_b   1.000
_cell.length_c   1.000
_cell.angle_alpha   90.00
_cell.angle_beta   90.00
_cell.angle_gamma   90.00
#
_symmetry.space_group_name_H-M   'P 1'
#
loop_
_entity.id
_entity.type
_entity.pdbx_description
1 polymer ?
#
loop_
_entity_poly.entity_id
_entity_poly.type
_entity_poly.pdbx_seq_one_letter_code
_entity_poly.pdbx_strand_id
1 'polypeptide(L)'
;MPTNTTRLLPLIRAVLAATSALALVATAQAQEAEQETSSDGDSTTLETLVVNGGSGGVITAEGYVGISSATGAKTDTPFLETPQSISSVTEQQLKDRNPQTLLETLAYTPGTRVGAYGFDPRFDAFFVRGFDVTYTGVFRDNLRQPAAVDSIFKNEPYGLEGVSILRGPSSALYGATGAGGLYNLVTKRPTEDTLREVQVQYGSHDRYQGQFDFSGPVNEADPVYYRLTGLLRDADTEQVGVPDDRAYIAPAFTWKPDEGTKLTILGEYSRTKTGGTATYYNDPATGRATDIFAGNPAFNDSVQKQARIGYEFEHRLNDTFVFRQNARVSTLNIDADWDFAYGPNADDPTLLDSVAGTYDERLAAFVIDSQLEAKFDTGALEHTLLAGIDYTKLRFRALDGRGVSPPLDTKNPTQGRPVDPIDFNTRTVQDQWQLGTYLQDQIRYDAWTLTVGGRYDWVSTDTDTTDLATDSLTTISQKDKEFSGRVGLTYQTDFGLAPYISYSTAFLPNAGFNKETNQPFKPTESEQEEIGVKYLLPNSNTLITAALFNIDQKNGLYLEAVGSSNIQVQRGKLRSRGFEVEANTSLDNGLSLTASYAYTDVKIIQGPVGTVGNYVSSAPHHIASVWAYYTLPEDGPGAGLSIGGGARFVGSSYGNDQNTFRNSSRILFDASVGYDFAAIDKKYEGLQLQVNATNLFDRREAVCTAGYCHRDQGRTVIGSLRYNW
;
A
#
# COMPACT_ATOMS: atom_id res chain seq x y z
N MET A 1 18.10 39.60 1.56
CA MET A 1 17.61 38.44 2.29
C MET A 1 16.57 38.91 3.30
N PRO A 2 15.29 38.70 3.13
CA PRO A 2 14.31 38.91 4.20
C PRO A 2 13.95 37.56 4.80
N THR A 3 14.05 37.48 6.11
CA THR A 3 13.80 36.32 6.96
C THR A 3 12.32 35.95 6.97
N ASN A 4 12.02 34.71 6.62
CA ASN A 4 10.67 34.13 6.45
C ASN A 4 10.03 33.73 7.82
N THR A 5 9.86 34.64 8.75
CA THR A 5 9.24 34.38 10.06
C THR A 5 7.70 34.46 10.07
N THR A 6 7.06 34.83 8.94
CA THR A 6 5.60 35.00 8.85
C THR A 6 4.82 33.74 8.46
N ARG A 7 5.49 32.60 8.21
CA ARG A 7 4.83 31.38 7.71
C ARG A 7 4.42 30.36 8.79
N LEU A 8 4.93 30.50 10.01
CA LEU A 8 4.63 29.56 11.12
C LEU A 8 3.36 29.93 11.92
N LEU A 9 2.94 31.19 11.91
CA LEU A 9 1.79 31.63 12.71
C LEU A 9 0.43 30.96 12.37
N PRO A 10 0.06 30.71 11.11
CA PRO A 10 -1.22 30.03 10.83
C PRO A 10 -1.21 28.55 11.20
N LEU A 11 -0.06 27.86 11.13
CA LEU A 11 0.06 26.46 11.55
C LEU A 11 -0.07 26.33 13.08
N ILE A 12 0.55 27.21 13.84
CA ILE A 12 0.48 27.21 15.31
C ILE A 12 -0.96 27.49 15.80
N ARG A 13 -1.71 28.35 15.10
CA ARG A 13 -3.13 28.59 15.45
C ARG A 13 -4.03 27.40 15.14
N ALA A 14 -3.76 26.60 14.09
CA ALA A 14 -4.52 25.40 13.77
C ALA A 14 -4.26 24.27 14.79
N VAL A 15 -3.02 24.12 15.27
CA VAL A 15 -2.65 23.15 16.32
C VAL A 15 -3.32 23.50 17.64
N LEU A 16 -3.37 24.77 18.03
CA LEU A 16 -4.05 25.22 19.26
C LEU A 16 -5.57 25.02 19.18
N ALA A 17 -6.19 25.10 18.01
CA ALA A 17 -7.62 24.83 17.82
C ALA A 17 -7.93 23.32 17.87
N ALA A 18 -7.06 22.47 17.36
CA ALA A 18 -7.21 21.01 17.40
C ALA A 18 -7.01 20.45 18.82
N THR A 19 -6.08 21.02 19.58
CA THR A 19 -5.89 20.65 21.01
C THR A 19 -7.05 21.08 21.90
N SER A 20 -7.73 22.18 21.57
CA SER A 20 -8.92 22.63 22.30
C SER A 20 -10.14 21.72 22.06
N ALA A 21 -10.28 21.13 20.87
CA ALA A 21 -11.34 20.17 20.56
C ALA A 21 -11.12 18.80 21.25
N LEU A 22 -9.87 18.35 21.37
CA LEU A 22 -9.52 17.13 22.10
C LEU A 22 -9.68 17.30 23.62
N ALA A 23 -9.40 18.49 24.16
CA ALA A 23 -9.62 18.79 25.58
C ALA A 23 -11.10 18.79 25.98
N LEU A 24 -12.01 19.15 25.07
CA LEU A 24 -13.46 19.13 25.31
C LEU A 24 -14.05 17.71 25.37
N VAL A 25 -13.47 16.75 24.64
CA VAL A 25 -13.88 15.33 24.71
C VAL A 25 -13.36 14.68 26.00
N ALA A 26 -12.14 15.03 26.43
CA ALA A 26 -11.56 14.51 27.67
C ALA A 26 -12.29 15.02 28.94
N THR A 27 -12.81 16.24 28.92
CA THR A 27 -13.56 16.80 30.06
C THR A 27 -14.96 16.22 30.21
N ALA A 28 -15.59 15.72 29.14
CA ALA A 28 -16.92 15.09 29.24
C ALA A 28 -16.86 13.69 29.90
N GLN A 29 -15.74 12.95 29.71
CA GLN A 29 -15.53 11.65 30.36
C GLN A 29 -15.03 11.76 31.83
N ALA A 30 -14.31 12.84 32.15
CA ALA A 30 -13.83 13.06 33.52
C ALA A 30 -14.96 13.43 34.51
N GLN A 31 -16.09 13.93 34.03
CA GLN A 31 -17.24 14.28 34.92
C GLN A 31 -18.09 13.06 35.31
N GLU A 32 -18.05 11.95 34.59
CA GLU A 32 -18.74 10.71 35.01
C GLU A 32 -17.92 9.85 35.99
N ALA A 33 -16.59 10.06 36.06
CA ALA A 33 -15.69 9.27 36.90
C ALA A 33 -15.53 9.81 38.37
N GLU A 34 -16.06 10.98 38.69
CA GLU A 34 -15.89 11.59 40.02
C GLU A 34 -16.89 11.11 41.09
N GLN A 35 -17.77 10.15 40.82
CA GLN A 35 -18.83 9.76 41.76
C GLN A 35 -18.64 8.38 42.42
N GLU A 36 -17.56 7.65 42.22
CA GLU A 36 -17.28 6.48 43.07
C GLU A 36 -15.78 6.32 43.38
N THR A 37 -15.51 6.23 44.68
CA THR A 37 -14.37 5.69 45.42
C THR A 37 -13.26 6.64 45.86
N SER A 38 -13.36 6.95 47.11
CA SER A 38 -12.21 7.19 47.98
C SER A 38 -11.62 5.85 48.45
N SER A 39 -10.45 5.44 48.00
CA SER A 39 -9.48 4.67 48.79
C SER A 39 -8.16 4.46 48.01
N ASP A 40 -7.08 4.84 48.70
CA ASP A 40 -5.68 4.44 48.58
C ASP A 40 -4.97 4.55 47.22
N GLY A 41 -3.91 5.39 47.27
CA GLY A 41 -2.98 5.57 46.18
C GLY A 41 -2.17 4.32 45.88
N ASP A 42 -2.31 3.87 44.66
CA ASP A 42 -1.26 3.14 43.98
C ASP A 42 -1.06 3.82 42.62
N SER A 43 0.13 4.39 42.43
CA SER A 43 0.52 4.95 41.15
C SER A 43 0.71 3.76 40.20
N THR A 44 -0.28 3.46 39.37
CA THR A 44 -0.14 2.52 38.26
C THR A 44 0.83 3.14 37.26
N THR A 45 2.11 2.90 37.44
CA THR A 45 3.08 2.93 36.35
C THR A 45 2.55 1.96 35.31
N LEU A 46 2.24 2.44 34.08
CA LEU A 46 2.07 1.57 32.92
C LEU A 46 3.27 0.62 32.91
N GLU A 47 3.02 -0.68 33.05
CA GLU A 47 4.08 -1.67 32.85
C GLU A 47 4.71 -1.32 31.51
N THR A 48 6.04 -1.21 31.50
CA THR A 48 6.78 -1.03 30.25
C THR A 48 6.38 -2.18 29.36
N LEU A 49 5.64 -1.91 28.30
CA LEU A 49 5.20 -2.91 27.33
C LEU A 49 6.49 -3.49 26.75
N VAL A 50 6.94 -4.62 27.27
CA VAL A 50 8.10 -5.34 26.71
C VAL A 50 7.62 -5.90 25.39
N VAL A 51 7.77 -5.10 24.34
CA VAL A 51 7.56 -5.55 22.96
C VAL A 51 8.67 -6.58 22.69
N ASN A 52 8.36 -7.85 22.85
CA ASN A 52 9.18 -8.91 22.30
C ASN A 52 9.00 -8.86 20.77
N GLY A 53 9.58 -7.84 20.15
CA GLY A 53 9.59 -7.62 18.74
C GLY A 53 10.35 -8.74 18.06
N GLY A 54 9.61 -9.65 17.44
CA GLY A 54 10.21 -10.61 16.53
C GLY A 54 10.78 -9.85 15.34
N SER A 55 12.05 -10.08 15.04
CA SER A 55 12.73 -9.66 13.82
C SER A 55 11.88 -9.91 12.58
N GLY A 56 12.00 -9.06 11.59
CA GLY A 56 11.48 -9.32 10.26
C GLY A 56 10.13 -8.68 9.91
N GLY A 57 9.87 -7.43 10.35
CA GLY A 57 8.73 -6.67 9.85
C GLY A 57 7.36 -7.08 10.39
N VAL A 58 7.28 -7.98 11.36
CA VAL A 58 6.04 -8.38 12.04
C VAL A 58 5.35 -7.16 12.63
N ILE A 59 4.05 -7.09 12.51
CA ILE A 59 3.22 -6.09 13.18
C ILE A 59 2.84 -6.68 14.54
N THR A 60 3.31 -6.07 15.63
CA THR A 60 2.75 -6.34 16.94
C THR A 60 1.46 -5.57 17.08
N ALA A 61 0.37 -6.26 17.36
CA ALA A 61 -0.95 -5.64 17.43
C ALA A 61 -1.85 -6.37 18.45
N GLU A 62 -2.80 -5.64 19.00
CA GLU A 62 -3.88 -6.18 19.81
C GLU A 62 -5.21 -5.80 19.14
N GLY A 63 -5.88 -6.80 18.57
CA GLY A 63 -7.07 -6.57 17.76
C GLY A 63 -6.79 -5.63 16.57
N TYR A 64 -7.43 -4.45 16.55
CA TYR A 64 -7.25 -3.43 15.52
C TYR A 64 -6.12 -2.44 15.82
N VAL A 65 -5.53 -2.50 17.01
CA VAL A 65 -4.50 -1.54 17.45
C VAL A 65 -3.11 -2.08 17.20
N GLY A 66 -2.39 -1.49 16.25
CA GLY A 66 -0.97 -1.76 16.04
C GLY A 66 -0.12 -1.06 17.10
N ILE A 67 0.83 -1.79 17.67
CA ILE A 67 1.71 -1.32 18.75
C ILE A 67 3.09 -0.99 18.22
N SER A 68 3.66 -1.88 17.41
CA SER A 68 4.98 -1.70 16.80
C SER A 68 5.08 -2.38 15.44
N SER A 69 6.03 -1.93 14.64
CA SER A 69 6.44 -2.56 13.39
C SER A 69 7.82 -2.03 13.01
N ALA A 70 8.69 -2.89 12.53
CA ALA A 70 10.00 -2.49 12.01
C ALA A 70 9.95 -1.52 10.82
N THR A 71 8.78 -1.32 10.20
CA THR A 71 8.61 -0.40 9.07
C THR A 71 8.97 1.05 9.39
N GLY A 72 8.73 1.51 10.63
CA GLY A 72 9.00 2.89 11.03
C GLY A 72 10.47 3.24 11.19
N ALA A 73 11.29 2.28 11.63
CA ALA A 73 12.68 2.52 12.03
C ALA A 73 13.67 1.41 11.62
N LYS A 74 13.21 0.29 11.04
CA LYS A 74 13.95 -0.96 10.84
C LYS A 74 14.48 -1.57 12.15
N THR A 75 13.96 -1.10 13.29
CA THR A 75 14.19 -1.58 14.64
C THR A 75 12.84 -1.88 15.31
N ASP A 76 12.83 -2.53 16.47
CA ASP A 76 11.61 -2.87 17.21
C ASP A 76 11.02 -1.66 17.97
N THR A 77 10.96 -0.51 17.31
CA THR A 77 10.51 0.75 17.90
C THR A 77 8.98 0.81 17.96
N PRO A 78 8.39 1.10 19.12
CA PRO A 78 6.97 1.32 19.27
C PRO A 78 6.47 2.47 18.37
N PHE A 79 5.20 2.39 17.94
CA PHE A 79 4.60 3.47 17.15
C PHE A 79 4.61 4.81 17.89
N LEU A 80 4.44 4.82 19.20
CA LEU A 80 4.49 6.03 20.03
C LEU A 80 5.84 6.75 19.96
N GLU A 81 6.93 6.02 19.78
CA GLU A 81 8.30 6.57 19.72
C GLU A 81 8.74 6.95 18.30
N THR A 82 7.99 6.51 17.29
CA THR A 82 8.32 6.78 15.88
C THR A 82 7.89 8.21 15.49
N PRO A 83 8.82 9.14 15.16
CA PRO A 83 8.48 10.53 14.85
C PRO A 83 8.00 10.71 13.40
N GLN A 84 7.05 9.90 12.96
CA GLN A 84 6.48 9.93 11.61
C GLN A 84 5.08 9.29 11.64
N SER A 85 4.21 9.70 10.72
CA SER A 85 2.90 9.07 10.54
C SER A 85 3.05 7.63 10.08
N ILE A 86 2.66 6.70 10.92
CA ILE A 86 2.64 5.26 10.67
C ILE A 86 1.29 4.69 11.07
N SER A 87 0.77 3.77 10.26
CA SER A 87 -0.46 3.02 10.50
C SER A 87 -0.24 1.55 10.22
N SER A 88 -1.13 0.71 10.73
CA SER A 88 -1.16 -0.72 10.40
C SER A 88 -2.58 -1.19 10.09
N VAL A 89 -2.69 -2.09 9.13
CA VAL A 89 -3.84 -2.97 8.95
C VAL A 89 -3.46 -4.29 9.58
N THR A 90 -4.13 -4.68 10.66
CA THR A 90 -3.80 -5.87 11.44
C THR A 90 -4.40 -7.14 10.85
N GLU A 91 -3.94 -8.31 11.28
CA GLU A 91 -4.50 -9.61 10.88
C GLU A 91 -6.00 -9.70 11.23
N GLN A 92 -6.41 -9.17 12.40
CA GLN A 92 -7.82 -9.14 12.80
C GLN A 92 -8.67 -8.30 11.85
N GLN A 93 -8.18 -7.13 11.42
CA GLN A 93 -8.86 -6.32 10.41
C GLN A 93 -8.98 -7.03 9.06
N LEU A 94 -7.97 -7.82 8.66
CA LEU A 94 -8.03 -8.63 7.45
C LEU A 94 -9.08 -9.75 7.56
N LYS A 95 -9.16 -10.42 8.70
CA LYS A 95 -10.16 -11.47 8.96
C LYS A 95 -11.59 -10.95 8.94
N ASP A 96 -11.86 -9.83 9.62
CA ASP A 96 -13.20 -9.28 9.78
C ASP A 96 -13.75 -8.65 8.49
N ARG A 97 -12.89 -7.99 7.71
CA ARG A 97 -13.26 -7.36 6.45
C ARG A 97 -13.17 -8.27 5.23
N ASN A 98 -12.37 -9.35 5.31
CA ASN A 98 -12.13 -10.31 4.23
C ASN A 98 -11.82 -9.67 2.87
N PRO A 99 -10.81 -8.76 2.77
CA PRO A 99 -10.50 -8.05 1.54
C PRO A 99 -10.01 -9.02 0.46
N GLN A 100 -10.43 -8.79 -0.78
CA GLN A 100 -10.08 -9.63 -1.92
C GLN A 100 -8.91 -9.07 -2.74
N THR A 101 -8.59 -7.80 -2.52
CA THR A 101 -7.50 -7.07 -3.19
C THR A 101 -6.71 -6.24 -2.18
N LEU A 102 -5.50 -5.84 -2.57
CA LEU A 102 -4.71 -4.91 -1.75
C LEU A 102 -5.41 -3.53 -1.66
N LEU A 103 -6.16 -3.11 -2.68
CA LEU A 103 -6.95 -1.88 -2.65
C LEU A 103 -8.01 -1.92 -1.56
N GLU A 104 -8.74 -3.05 -1.42
CA GLU A 104 -9.73 -3.22 -0.35
C GLU A 104 -9.06 -3.27 1.04
N THR A 105 -7.88 -3.89 1.13
CA THR A 105 -7.07 -3.91 2.37
C THR A 105 -6.80 -2.50 2.89
N LEU A 106 -6.45 -1.57 1.99
CA LEU A 106 -6.02 -0.21 2.31
C LEU A 106 -7.16 0.83 2.33
N ALA A 107 -8.39 0.42 2.01
CA ALA A 107 -9.51 1.33 1.76
C ALA A 107 -9.97 2.15 2.99
N TYR A 108 -9.58 1.76 4.20
CA TYR A 108 -9.90 2.43 5.47
C TYR A 108 -8.72 3.19 6.09
N THR A 109 -7.58 3.28 5.37
CA THR A 109 -6.36 3.93 5.85
C THR A 109 -6.37 5.43 5.54
N PRO A 110 -5.98 6.32 6.47
CA PRO A 110 -5.98 7.77 6.23
C PRO A 110 -4.99 8.16 5.14
N GLY A 111 -5.35 9.21 4.38
CA GLY A 111 -4.49 9.76 3.32
C GLY A 111 -4.25 8.85 2.12
N THR A 112 -4.84 7.65 2.11
CA THR A 112 -4.72 6.66 1.04
C THR A 112 -5.88 6.78 0.07
N ARG A 113 -5.61 7.07 -1.19
CA ARG A 113 -6.58 7.08 -2.28
C ARG A 113 -6.48 5.77 -3.05
N VAL A 114 -7.46 4.90 -2.89
CA VAL A 114 -7.66 3.68 -3.70
C VAL A 114 -8.68 3.94 -4.82
N GLY A 115 -8.65 3.14 -5.89
CA GLY A 115 -9.59 3.22 -7.00
C GLY A 115 -9.51 4.55 -7.79
N ALA A 116 -8.32 5.15 -7.90
CA ALA A 116 -8.09 6.33 -8.75
C ALA A 116 -8.23 6.01 -10.24
N TYR A 117 -7.96 4.76 -10.61
CA TYR A 117 -8.15 4.20 -11.96
C TYR A 117 -9.38 3.28 -12.05
N GLY A 118 -10.38 3.47 -11.16
CA GLY A 118 -11.56 2.60 -11.11
C GLY A 118 -11.22 1.17 -10.70
N PHE A 119 -11.96 0.21 -11.26
CA PHE A 119 -11.70 -1.22 -11.08
C PHE A 119 -10.80 -1.74 -12.20
N ASP A 120 -9.64 -2.28 -11.83
CA ASP A 120 -8.73 -2.96 -12.73
C ASP A 120 -8.14 -4.19 -12.01
N PRO A 121 -8.46 -5.43 -12.45
CA PRO A 121 -7.98 -6.64 -11.78
C PRO A 121 -6.49 -6.93 -12.03
N ARG A 122 -5.82 -6.25 -12.97
CA ARG A 122 -4.43 -6.51 -13.36
C ARG A 122 -3.44 -6.03 -12.32
N PHE A 123 -3.66 -4.85 -11.72
CA PHE A 123 -2.74 -4.24 -10.76
C PHE A 123 -3.45 -3.45 -9.65
N ASP A 124 -2.74 -3.24 -8.54
CA ASP A 124 -3.21 -2.46 -7.42
C ASP A 124 -2.56 -1.07 -7.47
N ALA A 125 -3.35 -0.04 -7.81
CA ALA A 125 -2.87 1.33 -7.91
C ALA A 125 -3.42 2.20 -6.77
N PHE A 126 -2.53 2.90 -6.07
CA PHE A 126 -2.90 3.75 -4.94
C PHE A 126 -1.99 4.96 -4.79
N PHE A 127 -2.56 5.99 -4.18
CA PHE A 127 -1.90 7.26 -3.94
C PHE A 127 -1.91 7.57 -2.44
N VAL A 128 -0.84 8.17 -1.95
CA VAL A 128 -0.71 8.64 -0.58
C VAL A 128 -0.42 10.11 -0.59
N ARG A 129 -1.18 10.90 0.16
CA ARG A 129 -1.04 12.35 0.23
C ARG A 129 -1.02 13.03 -1.15
N GLY A 130 -1.69 12.39 -2.15
CA GLY A 130 -1.77 12.84 -3.54
C GLY A 130 -0.62 12.41 -4.45
N PHE A 131 0.36 11.66 -3.96
CA PHE A 131 1.46 11.10 -4.77
C PHE A 131 1.20 9.64 -5.10
N ASP A 132 1.48 9.27 -6.36
CA ASP A 132 1.43 7.87 -6.80
C ASP A 132 2.57 7.08 -6.15
N VAL A 133 2.23 5.97 -5.50
CA VAL A 133 3.17 5.05 -4.84
C VAL A 133 3.11 3.63 -5.41
N THR A 134 2.32 3.42 -6.46
CA THR A 134 2.07 2.11 -7.09
C THR A 134 3.35 1.37 -7.47
N TYR A 135 4.30 2.07 -8.10
CA TYR A 135 5.54 1.48 -8.62
C TYR A 135 6.70 1.53 -7.63
N THR A 136 6.70 2.48 -6.71
CA THR A 136 7.89 2.84 -5.92
C THR A 136 7.70 2.67 -4.42
N GLY A 137 6.45 2.59 -3.96
CA GLY A 137 6.09 2.54 -2.55
C GLY A 137 5.71 1.16 -2.03
N VAL A 138 5.82 0.08 -2.81
CA VAL A 138 5.47 -1.26 -2.33
C VAL A 138 6.72 -1.99 -1.84
N PHE A 139 6.68 -2.36 -0.58
CA PHE A 139 7.67 -3.20 0.10
C PHE A 139 6.96 -4.46 0.62
N ARG A 140 7.72 -5.51 0.79
CA ARG A 140 7.25 -6.74 1.40
C ARG A 140 8.34 -7.27 2.33
N ASP A 141 8.00 -7.52 3.58
CA ASP A 141 8.92 -7.97 4.61
C ASP A 141 10.17 -7.07 4.70
N ASN A 142 9.95 -5.73 4.69
CA ASN A 142 10.93 -4.64 4.68
C ASN A 142 11.86 -4.60 3.46
N LEU A 143 11.72 -5.49 2.49
CA LEU A 143 12.44 -5.48 1.24
C LEU A 143 11.62 -4.85 0.12
N ARG A 144 12.24 -4.00 -0.71
CA ARG A 144 11.61 -3.42 -1.90
C ARG A 144 11.01 -4.50 -2.79
N GLN A 145 9.83 -4.23 -3.35
CA GLN A 145 9.21 -4.99 -4.42
C GLN A 145 9.41 -4.24 -5.74
N PRO A 146 10.48 -4.55 -6.51
CA PRO A 146 10.75 -3.83 -7.75
C PRO A 146 9.64 -4.02 -8.79
N ALA A 147 9.41 -3.00 -9.61
CA ALA A 147 8.43 -3.01 -10.69
C ALA A 147 9.02 -2.32 -11.93
N ALA A 148 8.53 -2.63 -13.10
CA ALA A 148 8.89 -1.99 -14.36
C ALA A 148 7.72 -2.10 -15.36
N VAL A 149 7.35 -1.00 -16.00
CA VAL A 149 6.24 -0.89 -16.95
C VAL A 149 4.96 -1.52 -16.38
N ASP A 150 4.38 -2.54 -17.03
CA ASP A 150 3.19 -3.27 -16.56
C ASP A 150 3.55 -4.44 -15.62
N SER A 151 4.85 -4.75 -15.48
CA SER A 151 5.36 -5.78 -14.59
C SER A 151 5.31 -5.34 -13.12
N ILE A 152 4.10 -5.38 -12.54
CA ILE A 152 3.80 -5.11 -11.13
C ILE A 152 3.35 -6.42 -10.47
N PHE A 153 3.99 -6.79 -9.35
CA PHE A 153 3.59 -7.99 -8.62
C PHE A 153 2.17 -7.86 -8.04
N LYS A 154 1.31 -8.82 -8.34
CA LYS A 154 -0.01 -8.94 -7.71
C LYS A 154 0.15 -9.53 -6.31
N ASN A 155 -0.41 -8.87 -5.29
CA ASN A 155 -0.30 -9.30 -3.91
C ASN A 155 -1.63 -9.90 -3.45
N GLU A 156 -1.58 -11.12 -2.87
CA GLU A 156 -2.74 -11.83 -2.36
C GLU A 156 -2.95 -11.49 -0.87
N PRO A 157 -4.07 -10.84 -0.49
CA PRO A 157 -4.32 -10.48 0.91
C PRO A 157 -4.36 -11.67 1.87
N TYR A 158 -4.86 -12.83 1.43
CA TYR A 158 -4.90 -14.03 2.27
C TYR A 158 -3.52 -14.53 2.70
N GLY A 159 -2.48 -14.22 1.93
CA GLY A 159 -1.09 -14.54 2.26
C GLY A 159 -0.42 -13.54 3.20
N LEU A 160 -1.14 -12.50 3.66
CA LEU A 160 -0.61 -11.45 4.51
C LEU A 160 -1.05 -11.62 5.97
N GLU A 161 -0.16 -11.30 6.89
CA GLU A 161 -0.40 -11.14 8.33
C GLU A 161 -0.85 -9.71 8.65
N GLY A 162 -0.48 -8.75 7.79
CA GLY A 162 -0.90 -7.36 7.90
C GLY A 162 -0.18 -6.46 6.90
N VAL A 163 -0.46 -5.16 7.00
CA VAL A 163 0.21 -4.13 6.19
C VAL A 163 0.58 -2.96 7.09
N SER A 164 1.85 -2.55 7.09
CA SER A 164 2.30 -1.30 7.72
C SER A 164 2.41 -0.20 6.67
N ILE A 165 1.96 1.00 7.00
CA ILE A 165 1.95 2.15 6.10
C ILE A 165 2.78 3.27 6.73
N LEU A 166 3.89 3.66 6.09
CA LEU A 166 4.72 4.78 6.48
C LEU A 166 4.47 5.94 5.51
N ARG A 167 3.88 7.03 5.98
CA ARG A 167 3.47 8.15 5.13
C ARG A 167 4.56 9.22 5.06
N GLY A 168 4.73 9.79 3.86
CA GLY A 168 5.75 10.79 3.55
C GLY A 168 7.11 10.23 3.17
N PRO A 169 8.08 11.08 2.80
CA PRO A 169 9.40 10.70 2.35
C PRO A 169 10.11 9.73 3.28
N SER A 170 10.61 8.60 2.77
CA SER A 170 11.18 7.52 3.57
C SER A 170 12.50 6.98 3.03
N SER A 171 13.16 7.73 2.11
CA SER A 171 14.40 7.29 1.45
C SER A 171 15.56 7.11 2.42
N ALA A 172 15.58 7.81 3.54
CA ALA A 172 16.64 7.67 4.55
C ALA A 172 16.82 6.24 5.11
N LEU A 173 15.80 5.38 4.99
CA LEU A 173 15.87 3.96 5.37
C LEU A 173 15.69 3.00 4.19
N TYR A 174 14.86 3.40 3.21
CA TYR A 174 14.34 2.50 2.18
C TYR A 174 14.87 2.79 0.77
N GLY A 175 15.78 3.80 0.62
CA GLY A 175 16.35 4.20 -0.66
C GLY A 175 15.32 4.86 -1.58
N ALA A 176 15.46 4.67 -2.88
CA ALA A 176 14.63 5.35 -3.90
C ALA A 176 13.13 5.15 -3.69
N THR A 177 12.46 6.02 -2.93
CA THR A 177 11.01 6.03 -2.68
C THR A 177 10.41 7.36 -3.11
N GLY A 178 9.10 7.36 -3.42
CA GLY A 178 8.37 8.58 -3.76
C GLY A 178 8.02 9.44 -2.53
N ALA A 179 7.47 10.62 -2.80
CA ALA A 179 7.06 11.59 -1.78
C ALA A 179 5.93 11.10 -0.86
N GLY A 180 5.08 10.17 -1.34
CA GLY A 180 3.91 9.66 -0.61
C GLY A 180 4.26 8.75 0.55
N GLY A 181 5.39 8.04 0.49
CA GLY A 181 5.79 7.04 1.46
C GLY A 181 5.74 5.62 0.92
N LEU A 182 5.47 4.65 1.79
CA LEU A 182 5.48 3.24 1.44
C LEU A 182 4.45 2.40 2.20
N TYR A 183 4.11 1.26 1.60
CA TYR A 183 3.39 0.14 2.18
C TYR A 183 4.32 -1.04 2.34
N ASN A 184 4.42 -1.56 3.54
CA ASN A 184 5.16 -2.79 3.81
C ASN A 184 4.17 -3.92 4.07
N LEU A 185 4.09 -4.85 3.13
CA LEU A 185 3.25 -6.04 3.20
C LEU A 185 3.96 -7.07 4.08
N VAL A 186 3.29 -7.54 5.12
CA VAL A 186 3.84 -8.50 6.06
C VAL A 186 3.30 -9.88 5.70
N THR A 187 4.17 -10.77 5.23
CA THR A 187 3.82 -12.15 4.87
C THR A 187 3.50 -12.97 6.11
N LYS A 188 2.56 -13.89 6.03
CA LYS A 188 2.28 -14.87 7.08
C LYS A 188 3.51 -15.73 7.39
N ARG A 189 3.88 -15.81 8.67
CA ARG A 189 5.02 -16.57 9.16
C ARG A 189 4.59 -17.80 9.97
N PRO A 190 5.45 -18.84 10.09
CA PRO A 190 5.19 -19.98 10.95
C PRO A 190 4.88 -19.55 12.39
N THR A 191 3.90 -20.20 12.99
CA THR A 191 3.45 -20.02 14.38
C THR A 191 4.03 -21.11 15.28
N GLU A 192 4.19 -20.83 16.56
CA GLU A 192 4.59 -21.82 17.56
C GLU A 192 3.42 -22.74 17.92
N ASP A 193 2.20 -22.15 17.93
CA ASP A 193 0.98 -22.88 18.12
C ASP A 193 0.51 -23.52 16.81
N THR A 194 -0.19 -24.66 16.91
CA THR A 194 -0.78 -25.36 15.77
C THR A 194 -2.00 -24.60 15.24
N LEU A 195 -1.94 -24.19 13.96
CA LEU A 195 -3.05 -23.61 13.21
C LEU A 195 -3.42 -24.58 12.09
N ARG A 196 -4.72 -24.87 11.97
CA ARG A 196 -5.28 -25.66 10.86
C ARG A 196 -6.58 -25.01 10.41
N GLU A 197 -6.54 -24.33 9.29
CA GLU A 197 -7.68 -23.62 8.71
C GLU A 197 -7.95 -24.10 7.30
N VAL A 198 -9.23 -24.33 6.98
CA VAL A 198 -9.72 -24.44 5.61
C VAL A 198 -10.92 -23.50 5.44
N GLN A 199 -11.04 -22.89 4.28
CA GLN A 199 -12.14 -21.99 3.97
C GLN A 199 -12.59 -22.18 2.52
N VAL A 200 -13.92 -22.15 2.29
CA VAL A 200 -14.51 -22.07 0.97
C VAL A 200 -15.31 -20.79 0.84
N GLN A 201 -15.28 -20.18 -0.33
CA GLN A 201 -16.02 -18.96 -0.63
C GLN A 201 -16.85 -19.13 -1.90
N TYR A 202 -18.03 -18.51 -1.88
CA TYR A 202 -18.89 -18.33 -3.03
C TYR A 202 -19.40 -16.91 -3.07
N GLY A 203 -19.48 -16.30 -4.26
CA GLY A 203 -19.87 -14.89 -4.32
C GLY A 203 -20.25 -14.37 -5.71
N SER A 204 -20.36 -13.05 -5.79
CA SER A 204 -20.66 -12.32 -7.01
C SER A 204 -19.66 -12.63 -8.12
N HIS A 205 -20.12 -12.54 -9.38
CA HIS A 205 -19.32 -12.78 -10.58
C HIS A 205 -18.81 -14.23 -10.65
N ASP A 206 -19.71 -15.19 -10.38
CA ASP A 206 -19.46 -16.65 -10.45
C ASP A 206 -18.19 -17.07 -9.70
N ARG A 207 -17.89 -16.38 -8.57
CA ARG A 207 -16.72 -16.63 -7.76
C ARG A 207 -16.85 -17.92 -6.96
N TYR A 208 -15.89 -18.81 -7.16
CA TYR A 208 -15.61 -20.00 -6.37
C TYR A 208 -14.17 -19.95 -5.89
N GLN A 209 -13.95 -20.09 -4.58
CA GLN A 209 -12.61 -20.08 -4.01
C GLN A 209 -12.49 -21.08 -2.89
N GLY A 210 -11.41 -21.85 -2.92
CA GLY A 210 -10.95 -22.68 -1.81
C GLY A 210 -9.61 -22.21 -1.31
N GLN A 211 -9.41 -22.12 0.02
CA GLN A 211 -8.18 -21.69 0.63
C GLN A 211 -7.90 -22.45 1.92
N PHE A 212 -6.61 -22.51 2.29
CA PHE A 212 -6.16 -23.18 3.50
C PHE A 212 -4.94 -22.48 4.08
N ASP A 213 -4.76 -22.64 5.41
CA ASP A 213 -3.63 -22.12 6.17
C ASP A 213 -3.25 -23.10 7.28
N PHE A 214 -2.12 -23.76 7.14
CA PHE A 214 -1.61 -24.74 8.10
C PHE A 214 -0.29 -24.27 8.66
N SER A 215 -0.17 -24.22 9.98
CA SER A 215 1.04 -23.79 10.66
C SER A 215 1.24 -24.54 11.98
N GLY A 216 2.48 -24.54 12.47
CA GLY A 216 2.83 -25.12 13.77
C GLY A 216 4.24 -25.72 13.81
N PRO A 217 4.60 -26.36 14.91
CA PRO A 217 5.86 -27.08 15.04
C PRO A 217 5.91 -28.29 14.10
N VAL A 218 7.08 -28.58 13.51
CA VAL A 218 7.29 -29.78 12.69
C VAL A 218 7.18 -31.04 13.57
N ASN A 219 7.77 -30.95 14.75
CA ASN A 219 7.57 -31.89 15.86
C ASN A 219 7.82 -31.13 17.19
N GLU A 220 7.39 -31.73 18.32
CA GLU A 220 7.51 -31.10 19.64
C GLU A 220 8.96 -30.97 20.16
N ALA A 221 9.89 -31.72 19.58
CA ALA A 221 11.30 -31.78 20.06
C ALA A 221 12.24 -30.84 19.31
N ASP A 222 11.89 -30.47 18.08
CA ASP A 222 12.74 -29.66 17.21
C ASP A 222 12.29 -28.19 17.17
N PRO A 223 13.21 -27.23 17.23
CA PRO A 223 12.90 -25.81 17.15
C PRO A 223 12.62 -25.36 15.69
N VAL A 224 11.82 -26.13 14.97
CA VAL A 224 11.46 -25.91 13.55
C VAL A 224 9.95 -25.83 13.42
N TYR A 225 9.51 -24.73 12.80
CA TYR A 225 8.10 -24.43 12.57
C TYR A 225 7.83 -24.29 11.07
N TYR A 226 6.66 -24.66 10.63
CA TYR A 226 6.24 -24.54 9.25
C TYR A 226 4.94 -23.72 9.12
N ARG A 227 4.73 -23.11 7.97
CA ARG A 227 3.44 -22.62 7.54
C ARG A 227 3.25 -22.91 6.05
N LEU A 228 2.05 -23.32 5.67
CA LEU A 228 1.67 -23.52 4.29
C LEU A 228 0.31 -22.86 4.07
N THR A 229 0.32 -21.76 3.33
CA THR A 229 -0.90 -21.02 2.95
C THR A 229 -1.17 -21.23 1.46
N GLY A 230 -2.41 -21.47 1.07
CA GLY A 230 -2.76 -21.69 -0.32
C GLY A 230 -4.18 -21.27 -0.66
N LEU A 231 -4.40 -20.96 -1.96
CA LEU A 231 -5.68 -20.50 -2.48
C LEU A 231 -5.82 -20.91 -3.95
N LEU A 232 -7.03 -21.34 -4.32
CA LEU A 232 -7.46 -21.50 -5.71
C LEU A 232 -8.77 -20.73 -5.90
N ARG A 233 -8.82 -19.89 -6.92
CA ARG A 233 -9.97 -19.06 -7.29
C ARG A 233 -10.28 -19.26 -8.77
N ASP A 234 -11.55 -19.40 -9.06
CA ASP A 234 -12.18 -19.32 -10.38
C ASP A 234 -13.29 -18.26 -10.26
N ALA A 235 -13.18 -17.18 -10.99
CA ALA A 235 -14.10 -16.05 -10.89
C ALA A 235 -14.09 -15.21 -12.17
N ASP A 236 -15.24 -14.62 -12.47
CA ASP A 236 -15.34 -13.53 -13.43
C ASP A 236 -15.22 -12.16 -12.76
N THR A 237 -15.21 -11.10 -13.56
CA THR A 237 -15.41 -9.72 -13.11
C THR A 237 -16.71 -9.16 -13.65
N GLU A 238 -17.07 -7.93 -13.31
CA GLU A 238 -18.21 -7.24 -13.91
C GLU A 238 -17.99 -6.87 -15.39
N GLN A 239 -16.76 -6.98 -15.89
CA GLN A 239 -16.40 -6.68 -17.28
C GLN A 239 -16.45 -7.95 -18.12
N VAL A 240 -17.11 -7.87 -19.27
CA VAL A 240 -17.31 -9.05 -20.14
C VAL A 240 -15.99 -9.59 -20.66
N GLY A 241 -15.73 -10.89 -20.44
CA GLY A 241 -14.51 -11.57 -20.89
C GLY A 241 -13.25 -11.18 -20.11
N VAL A 242 -13.41 -10.68 -18.89
CA VAL A 242 -12.30 -10.38 -17.97
C VAL A 242 -12.42 -11.27 -16.74
N PRO A 243 -11.68 -12.39 -16.66
CA PRO A 243 -11.64 -13.27 -15.49
C PRO A 243 -10.82 -12.67 -14.33
N ASP A 244 -10.99 -13.22 -13.12
CA ASP A 244 -10.14 -13.01 -11.93
C ASP A 244 -9.73 -14.37 -11.33
N ASP A 245 -9.11 -15.23 -12.15
CA ASP A 245 -8.65 -16.54 -11.69
C ASP A 245 -7.32 -16.43 -10.98
N ARG A 246 -7.15 -17.24 -9.92
CA ARG A 246 -5.90 -17.25 -9.17
C ARG A 246 -5.55 -18.61 -8.60
N ALA A 247 -4.29 -18.99 -8.75
CA ALA A 247 -3.67 -20.06 -7.97
C ALA A 247 -2.51 -19.44 -7.15
N TYR A 248 -2.50 -19.69 -5.85
CA TYR A 248 -1.53 -19.14 -4.92
C TYR A 248 -1.08 -20.20 -3.93
N ILE A 249 0.22 -20.25 -3.64
CA ILE A 249 0.80 -21.09 -2.59
C ILE A 249 2.01 -20.41 -1.99
N ALA A 250 2.10 -20.40 -0.65
CA ALA A 250 3.19 -19.78 0.11
C ALA A 250 3.65 -20.71 1.24
N PRO A 251 4.72 -21.52 1.02
CA PRO A 251 5.38 -22.26 2.06
C PRO A 251 6.34 -21.37 2.86
N ALA A 252 6.40 -21.56 4.17
CA ALA A 252 7.35 -20.89 5.06
C ALA A 252 7.90 -21.86 6.10
N PHE A 253 9.16 -21.64 6.51
CA PHE A 253 9.83 -22.41 7.56
C PHE A 253 10.59 -21.45 8.47
N THR A 254 10.49 -21.66 9.79
CA THR A 254 11.27 -20.93 10.79
C THR A 254 12.07 -21.93 11.62
N TRP A 255 13.37 -21.66 11.77
CA TRP A 255 14.29 -22.39 12.62
C TRP A 255 14.81 -21.47 13.74
N LYS A 256 14.61 -21.88 15.01
CA LYS A 256 15.02 -21.14 16.23
C LYS A 256 15.86 -22.05 17.09
N PRO A 257 17.13 -22.30 16.76
CA PRO A 257 17.99 -23.25 17.52
C PRO A 257 18.24 -22.83 18.97
N ASP A 258 18.18 -21.53 19.23
CA ASP A 258 18.35 -20.90 20.54
C ASP A 258 17.57 -19.56 20.58
N GLU A 259 17.55 -18.90 21.74
CA GLU A 259 16.84 -17.62 21.93
C GLU A 259 17.49 -16.46 21.17
N GLY A 260 18.72 -16.58 20.73
CA GLY A 260 19.46 -15.54 20.02
C GLY A 260 19.44 -15.69 18.50
N THR A 261 19.02 -16.85 17.98
CA THR A 261 19.12 -17.14 16.53
C THR A 261 17.78 -17.50 15.95
N LYS A 262 17.40 -16.80 14.87
CA LYS A 262 16.17 -17.08 14.11
C LYS A 262 16.45 -16.99 12.61
N LEU A 263 16.06 -18.02 11.88
CA LEU A 263 16.05 -18.05 10.41
C LEU A 263 14.65 -18.40 9.92
N THR A 264 14.04 -17.51 9.14
CA THR A 264 12.76 -17.76 8.49
C THR A 264 12.98 -17.78 6.98
N ILE A 265 12.57 -18.84 6.30
CA ILE A 265 12.56 -18.97 4.84
C ILE A 265 11.13 -18.77 4.37
N LEU A 266 10.92 -17.88 3.39
CA LEU A 266 9.63 -17.52 2.84
C LEU A 266 9.60 -17.82 1.35
N GLY A 267 8.64 -18.62 0.89
CA GLY A 267 8.40 -18.95 -0.49
C GLY A 267 7.03 -18.49 -0.95
N GLU A 268 6.88 -18.18 -2.23
CA GLU A 268 5.57 -17.87 -2.85
C GLU A 268 5.61 -18.25 -4.33
N TYR A 269 4.52 -18.83 -4.80
CA TYR A 269 4.19 -18.94 -6.21
C TYR A 269 2.74 -18.51 -6.42
N SER A 270 2.50 -17.68 -7.45
CA SER A 270 1.15 -17.28 -7.84
C SER A 270 1.01 -17.27 -9.36
N ARG A 271 -0.14 -17.73 -9.84
CA ARG A 271 -0.59 -17.57 -11.22
C ARG A 271 -1.93 -16.85 -11.19
N THR A 272 -2.01 -15.72 -11.89
CA THR A 272 -3.24 -14.94 -12.05
C THR A 272 -3.60 -14.90 -13.53
N LYS A 273 -4.89 -15.07 -13.85
CA LYS A 273 -5.43 -14.87 -15.18
C LYS A 273 -6.48 -13.77 -15.13
N THR A 274 -6.31 -12.77 -16.02
CA THR A 274 -7.23 -11.64 -16.17
C THR A 274 -7.41 -11.30 -17.65
N GLY A 275 -8.02 -10.16 -17.97
CA GLY A 275 -8.01 -9.61 -19.33
C GLY A 275 -6.83 -8.68 -19.57
N GLY A 276 -6.34 -8.57 -20.80
CA GLY A 276 -5.34 -7.59 -21.21
C GLY A 276 -5.89 -6.16 -21.22
N THR A 277 -7.19 -5.98 -21.43
CA THR A 277 -7.93 -4.73 -21.29
C THR A 277 -9.00 -4.88 -20.21
N ALA A 278 -9.12 -3.89 -19.33
CA ALA A 278 -10.09 -3.84 -18.24
C ALA A 278 -10.66 -2.42 -18.11
N THR A 279 -11.09 -1.81 -19.21
CA THR A 279 -11.56 -0.42 -19.23
C THR A 279 -12.76 -0.24 -20.16
N TYR A 280 -13.45 0.91 -20.01
CA TYR A 280 -14.59 1.30 -20.82
C TYR A 280 -14.20 2.39 -21.82
N TYR A 281 -14.88 2.40 -22.97
CA TYR A 281 -14.70 3.45 -23.97
C TYR A 281 -15.09 4.82 -23.40
N ASN A 282 -14.22 5.79 -23.59
CA ASN A 282 -14.49 7.20 -23.26
C ASN A 282 -14.93 7.93 -24.51
N ASP A 283 -16.16 8.47 -24.49
CA ASP A 283 -16.68 9.28 -25.57
C ASP A 283 -15.86 10.58 -25.69
N PRO A 284 -15.17 10.82 -26.81
CA PRO A 284 -14.34 12.02 -26.99
C PRO A 284 -15.15 13.32 -27.00
N ALA A 285 -16.45 13.29 -27.32
CA ALA A 285 -17.30 14.48 -27.31
C ALA A 285 -17.64 14.94 -25.88
N THR A 286 -17.78 14.01 -24.94
CA THR A 286 -18.13 14.30 -23.55
C THR A 286 -16.97 14.13 -22.58
N GLY A 287 -15.91 13.44 -22.97
CA GLY A 287 -14.76 13.06 -22.13
C GLY A 287 -15.15 12.10 -20.99
N ARG A 288 -16.28 11.38 -21.08
CA ARG A 288 -16.80 10.51 -20.02
C ARG A 288 -16.75 9.04 -20.43
N ALA A 289 -16.54 8.16 -19.46
CA ALA A 289 -16.68 6.73 -19.67
C ALA A 289 -18.13 6.38 -20.02
N THR A 290 -18.29 5.56 -21.06
CA THR A 290 -19.55 4.95 -21.47
C THR A 290 -19.76 3.62 -20.74
N ASP A 291 -20.85 2.89 -21.08
CA ASP A 291 -21.06 1.50 -20.66
C ASP A 291 -20.48 0.48 -21.66
N ILE A 292 -19.80 0.95 -22.70
CA ILE A 292 -19.19 0.12 -23.73
C ILE A 292 -17.83 -0.36 -23.23
N PHE A 293 -17.67 -1.66 -23.04
CA PHE A 293 -16.35 -2.27 -22.78
C PHE A 293 -15.43 -1.99 -23.99
N ALA A 294 -14.27 -1.37 -23.75
CA ALA A 294 -13.36 -0.95 -24.81
C ALA A 294 -12.53 -2.09 -25.40
N GLY A 295 -12.50 -3.25 -24.75
CA GLY A 295 -11.75 -4.41 -25.17
C GLY A 295 -12.48 -5.28 -26.21
N ASN A 296 -11.89 -6.44 -26.51
CA ASN A 296 -12.42 -7.43 -27.42
C ASN A 296 -12.42 -8.81 -26.72
N PRO A 297 -13.57 -9.37 -26.35
CA PRO A 297 -13.62 -10.64 -25.61
C PRO A 297 -12.91 -11.84 -26.31
N ALA A 298 -12.72 -11.77 -27.62
CA ALA A 298 -12.00 -12.81 -28.37
C ALA A 298 -10.47 -12.59 -28.41
N PHE A 299 -9.97 -11.43 -27.96
CA PHE A 299 -8.55 -11.10 -27.94
C PHE A 299 -8.25 -10.25 -26.69
N ASN A 300 -8.43 -10.85 -25.52
CA ASN A 300 -8.33 -10.18 -24.23
C ASN A 300 -7.88 -11.18 -23.15
N ASP A 301 -6.63 -11.59 -23.18
CA ASP A 301 -6.08 -12.52 -22.19
C ASP A 301 -4.84 -11.91 -21.53
N SER A 302 -4.67 -12.15 -20.24
CA SER A 302 -3.46 -11.77 -19.51
C SER A 302 -3.16 -12.81 -18.47
N VAL A 303 -2.03 -13.45 -18.58
CA VAL A 303 -1.55 -14.46 -17.65
C VAL A 303 -0.28 -13.98 -16.96
N GLN A 304 -0.38 -13.72 -15.67
CA GLN A 304 0.74 -13.34 -14.82
C GLN A 304 1.18 -14.55 -13.99
N LYS A 305 2.47 -14.89 -14.04
CA LYS A 305 3.12 -15.91 -13.20
C LYS A 305 4.23 -15.26 -12.41
N GLN A 306 4.20 -15.41 -11.09
CA GLN A 306 5.22 -14.87 -10.21
C GLN A 306 5.70 -15.92 -9.22
N ALA A 307 6.99 -15.83 -8.87
CA ALA A 307 7.60 -16.66 -7.86
C ALA A 307 8.57 -15.83 -7.02
N ARG A 308 8.62 -16.13 -5.72
CA ARG A 308 9.55 -15.50 -4.78
C ARG A 308 10.11 -16.55 -3.84
N ILE A 309 11.38 -16.39 -3.48
CA ILE A 309 11.99 -17.10 -2.38
C ILE A 309 12.95 -16.15 -1.67
N GLY A 310 12.89 -16.15 -0.36
CA GLY A 310 13.73 -15.29 0.46
C GLY A 310 13.94 -15.86 1.85
N TYR A 311 14.74 -15.14 2.62
CA TYR A 311 14.94 -15.44 4.04
C TYR A 311 15.03 -14.17 4.86
N GLU A 312 14.71 -14.32 6.14
CA GLU A 312 14.96 -13.37 7.21
C GLU A 312 15.83 -14.09 8.24
N PHE A 313 17.01 -13.54 8.50
CA PHE A 313 17.96 -14.05 9.47
C PHE A 313 18.22 -13.01 10.54
N GLU A 314 18.13 -13.44 11.80
CA GLU A 314 18.52 -12.65 12.96
C GLU A 314 19.43 -13.46 13.85
N HIS A 315 20.49 -12.81 14.35
CA HIS A 315 21.38 -13.39 15.32
C HIS A 315 21.84 -12.35 16.35
N ARG A 316 21.54 -12.58 17.61
CA ARG A 316 22.03 -11.80 18.74
C ARG A 316 23.48 -12.22 19.06
N LEU A 317 24.42 -11.36 18.66
CA LEU A 317 25.85 -11.60 18.88
C LEU A 317 26.22 -11.53 20.38
N ASN A 318 25.56 -10.59 21.09
CA ASN A 318 25.64 -10.38 22.54
C ASN A 318 24.54 -9.40 22.97
N ASP A 319 24.54 -8.92 24.20
CA ASP A 319 23.53 -8.01 24.74
C ASP A 319 23.53 -6.65 24.05
N THR A 320 24.63 -6.25 23.40
CA THR A 320 24.76 -4.96 22.67
C THR A 320 24.41 -5.10 21.20
N PHE A 321 24.83 -6.18 20.53
CA PHE A 321 24.79 -6.27 19.08
C PHE A 321 23.81 -7.35 18.58
N VAL A 322 22.94 -6.97 17.65
CA VAL A 322 22.07 -7.86 16.88
C VAL A 322 22.36 -7.67 15.39
N PHE A 323 22.67 -8.76 14.71
CA PHE A 323 22.81 -8.80 13.25
C PHE A 323 21.54 -9.30 12.61
N ARG A 324 21.05 -8.58 11.57
CA ARG A 324 19.89 -8.97 10.76
C ARG A 324 20.25 -8.95 9.29
N GLN A 325 19.72 -9.91 8.55
CA GLN A 325 19.85 -9.92 7.10
C GLN A 325 18.58 -10.49 6.46
N ASN A 326 18.00 -9.73 5.55
CA ASN A 326 16.86 -10.14 4.77
C ASN A 326 17.27 -10.19 3.29
N ALA A 327 16.91 -11.26 2.57
CA ALA A 327 17.18 -11.35 1.14
C ALA A 327 16.04 -12.05 0.40
N ARG A 328 15.82 -11.64 -0.85
CA ARG A 328 14.77 -12.22 -1.70
C ARG A 328 15.16 -12.19 -3.18
N VAL A 329 14.92 -13.32 -3.86
CA VAL A 329 14.86 -13.42 -5.32
C VAL A 329 13.39 -13.45 -5.72
N SER A 330 13.04 -12.73 -6.77
CA SER A 330 11.68 -12.68 -7.30
C SER A 330 11.70 -12.73 -8.82
N THR A 331 10.72 -13.40 -9.40
CA THR A 331 10.49 -13.43 -10.86
C THR A 331 9.02 -13.14 -11.15
N LEU A 332 8.77 -12.43 -12.23
CA LEU A 332 7.44 -12.12 -12.73
C LEU A 332 7.46 -12.25 -14.25
N ASN A 333 6.53 -13.02 -14.78
CA ASN A 333 6.30 -13.16 -16.23
C ASN A 333 4.85 -12.82 -16.52
N ILE A 334 4.64 -11.99 -17.54
CA ILE A 334 3.31 -11.62 -18.04
C ILE A 334 3.28 -11.91 -19.53
N ASP A 335 2.30 -12.68 -19.95
CA ASP A 335 1.95 -12.91 -21.35
C ASP A 335 0.55 -12.32 -21.54
N ALA A 336 0.36 -11.34 -22.44
CA ALA A 336 -0.94 -10.70 -22.62
C ALA A 336 -1.25 -10.32 -24.07
N ASP A 337 -2.54 -10.50 -24.40
CA ASP A 337 -3.20 -10.00 -25.59
C ASP A 337 -4.26 -8.98 -25.18
N TRP A 338 -4.29 -7.83 -25.85
CA TRP A 338 -5.20 -6.75 -25.54
C TRP A 338 -5.76 -6.09 -26.81
N ASP A 339 -6.95 -5.54 -26.68
CA ASP A 339 -7.62 -4.75 -27.71
C ASP A 339 -8.21 -3.50 -27.08
N PHE A 340 -8.11 -2.38 -27.75
CA PHE A 340 -8.60 -1.10 -27.22
C PHE A 340 -9.29 -0.26 -28.28
N ALA A 341 -10.59 -0.02 -28.08
CA ALA A 341 -11.39 0.91 -28.88
C ALA A 341 -11.14 2.35 -28.43
N TYR A 342 -10.70 3.25 -29.32
CA TYR A 342 -10.20 4.58 -28.97
C TYR A 342 -11.00 5.75 -29.53
N GLY A 343 -11.79 5.58 -30.61
CA GLY A 343 -12.56 6.69 -31.19
C GLY A 343 -13.54 6.27 -32.27
N PRO A 344 -14.50 7.16 -32.63
CA PRO A 344 -15.44 6.88 -33.69
C PRO A 344 -14.75 6.65 -35.03
N ASN A 345 -15.23 5.66 -35.79
CA ASN A 345 -14.79 5.44 -37.16
C ASN A 345 -15.21 6.60 -38.05
N ALA A 346 -14.36 7.03 -38.98
CA ALA A 346 -14.61 8.19 -39.84
C ALA A 346 -15.75 7.98 -40.83
N ASP A 347 -15.96 6.73 -41.29
CA ASP A 347 -16.97 6.39 -42.34
C ASP A 347 -18.29 5.95 -41.69
N ASP A 348 -18.29 5.34 -40.50
CA ASP A 348 -19.48 4.90 -39.79
C ASP A 348 -19.36 5.21 -38.28
N PRO A 349 -20.05 6.22 -37.76
CA PRO A 349 -19.99 6.60 -36.34
C PRO A 349 -20.61 5.56 -35.39
N THR A 350 -21.27 4.50 -35.88
CA THR A 350 -21.72 3.37 -35.04
C THR A 350 -20.60 2.37 -34.76
N LEU A 351 -19.47 2.53 -35.43
CA LEU A 351 -18.25 1.75 -35.21
C LEU A 351 -17.22 2.58 -34.45
N LEU A 352 -16.41 1.92 -33.62
CA LEU A 352 -15.25 2.53 -32.97
C LEU A 352 -13.97 1.89 -33.53
N ASP A 353 -13.05 2.72 -33.96
CA ASP A 353 -11.72 2.26 -34.36
C ASP A 353 -11.00 1.64 -33.18
N SER A 354 -10.33 0.51 -33.40
CA SER A 354 -9.66 -0.28 -32.39
C SER A 354 -8.23 -0.58 -32.80
N VAL A 355 -7.38 -0.76 -31.81
CA VAL A 355 -6.00 -1.25 -31.94
C VAL A 355 -5.82 -2.47 -31.06
N ALA A 356 -5.14 -3.49 -31.56
CA ALA A 356 -4.78 -4.65 -30.78
C ALA A 356 -3.27 -4.69 -30.52
N GLY A 357 -2.87 -5.39 -29.47
CA GLY A 357 -1.47 -5.60 -29.15
C GLY A 357 -1.25 -6.87 -28.35
N THR A 358 -0.01 -7.31 -28.37
CA THR A 358 0.47 -8.42 -27.54
C THR A 358 1.76 -8.00 -26.85
N TYR A 359 1.98 -8.47 -25.61
CA TYR A 359 3.27 -8.30 -24.95
C TYR A 359 3.68 -9.54 -24.14
N ASP A 360 5.00 -9.78 -24.10
CA ASP A 360 5.67 -10.75 -23.22
C ASP A 360 6.66 -9.96 -22.35
N GLU A 361 6.36 -9.85 -21.07
CA GLU A 361 7.20 -9.16 -20.09
C GLU A 361 7.79 -10.13 -19.08
N ARG A 362 9.07 -9.95 -18.77
CA ARG A 362 9.81 -10.76 -17.80
C ARG A 362 10.64 -9.88 -16.91
N LEU A 363 10.38 -9.97 -15.61
CA LEU A 363 11.11 -9.26 -14.57
C LEU A 363 11.78 -10.28 -13.64
N ALA A 364 13.06 -10.08 -13.38
CA ALA A 364 13.81 -10.80 -12.34
C ALA A 364 14.49 -9.80 -11.41
N ALA A 365 14.37 -10.01 -10.11
CA ALA A 365 14.93 -9.13 -9.12
C ALA A 365 15.60 -9.89 -7.99
N PHE A 366 16.70 -9.33 -7.49
CA PHE A 366 17.36 -9.72 -6.25
C PHE A 366 17.46 -8.52 -5.33
N VAL A 367 17.04 -8.67 -4.07
CA VAL A 367 17.10 -7.64 -3.04
C VAL A 367 17.70 -8.26 -1.78
N ILE A 368 18.66 -7.55 -1.16
CA ILE A 368 19.26 -7.93 0.12
C ILE A 368 19.45 -6.68 0.97
N ASP A 369 19.20 -6.80 2.26
CA ASP A 369 19.43 -5.77 3.28
C ASP A 369 20.12 -6.41 4.48
N SER A 370 21.30 -5.90 4.85
CA SER A 370 22.11 -6.39 5.97
C SER A 370 22.25 -5.27 6.99
N GLN A 371 21.96 -5.57 8.25
CA GLN A 371 21.81 -4.61 9.33
C GLN A 371 22.60 -5.06 10.56
N LEU A 372 23.21 -4.10 11.23
CA LEU A 372 23.78 -4.26 12.56
C LEU A 372 23.13 -3.24 13.48
N GLU A 373 22.39 -3.71 14.47
CA GLU A 373 21.84 -2.91 15.55
C GLU A 373 22.78 -2.99 16.76
N ALA A 374 23.00 -1.84 17.40
CA ALA A 374 23.75 -1.74 18.65
C ALA A 374 22.97 -0.97 19.70
N LYS A 375 22.71 -1.58 20.87
CA LYS A 375 22.10 -0.93 22.03
C LYS A 375 23.17 -0.69 23.09
N PHE A 376 23.33 0.58 23.50
CA PHE A 376 24.33 0.98 24.49
C PHE A 376 23.99 2.33 25.12
N ASP A 377 24.60 2.65 26.25
CA ASP A 377 24.38 3.89 26.98
C ASP A 377 25.61 4.78 26.93
N THR A 378 25.40 6.11 26.81
CA THR A 378 26.42 7.13 27.02
C THR A 378 25.96 8.08 28.12
N GLY A 379 26.28 7.71 29.37
CA GLY A 379 25.82 8.41 30.57
C GLY A 379 24.32 8.23 30.78
N ALA A 380 23.54 9.29 30.61
CA ALA A 380 22.08 9.25 30.76
C ALA A 380 21.34 9.06 29.41
N LEU A 381 22.06 8.90 28.33
CA LEU A 381 21.49 8.70 26.99
C LEU A 381 21.54 7.20 26.64
N GLU A 382 20.36 6.66 26.27
CA GLU A 382 20.23 5.30 25.72
C GLU A 382 20.24 5.39 24.19
N HIS A 383 21.09 4.59 23.53
CA HIS A 383 21.24 4.59 22.08
C HIS A 383 20.72 3.28 21.48
N THR A 384 19.94 3.39 20.41
CA THR A 384 19.67 2.29 19.48
C THR A 384 20.22 2.69 18.12
N LEU A 385 21.48 2.32 17.88
CA LEU A 385 22.21 2.61 16.65
C LEU A 385 21.98 1.51 15.64
N LEU A 386 21.54 1.86 14.43
CA LEU A 386 21.35 0.94 13.31
C LEU A 386 22.26 1.36 12.15
N ALA A 387 23.16 0.47 11.74
CA ALA A 387 23.95 0.60 10.51
C ALA A 387 23.53 -0.47 9.52
N GLY A 388 23.40 -0.11 8.24
CA GLY A 388 23.00 -1.07 7.24
C GLY A 388 23.51 -0.79 5.83
N ILE A 389 23.50 -1.85 5.03
CA ILE A 389 23.81 -1.84 3.61
C ILE A 389 22.77 -2.67 2.88
N ASP A 390 22.16 -2.11 1.84
CA ASP A 390 21.27 -2.85 0.98
C ASP A 390 21.67 -2.79 -0.50
N TYR A 391 21.28 -3.83 -1.22
CA TYR A 391 21.51 -3.92 -2.65
C TYR A 391 20.28 -4.47 -3.34
N THR A 392 19.88 -3.80 -4.42
CA THR A 392 18.80 -4.22 -5.31
C THR A 392 19.34 -4.36 -6.72
N LYS A 393 19.03 -5.47 -7.38
CA LYS A 393 19.27 -5.67 -8.82
C LYS A 393 17.96 -6.07 -9.48
N LEU A 394 17.63 -5.40 -10.58
CA LEU A 394 16.47 -5.65 -11.42
C LEU A 394 16.95 -5.92 -12.84
N ARG A 395 16.38 -6.93 -13.50
CA ARG A 395 16.45 -7.12 -14.94
C ARG A 395 15.04 -7.26 -15.47
N PHE A 396 14.69 -6.38 -16.40
CA PHE A 396 13.40 -6.37 -17.09
C PHE A 396 13.61 -6.60 -18.57
N ARG A 397 12.73 -7.37 -19.20
CA ARG A 397 12.68 -7.60 -20.64
C ARG A 397 11.23 -7.55 -21.08
N ALA A 398 10.97 -6.83 -22.17
CA ALA A 398 9.67 -6.78 -22.81
C ALA A 398 9.82 -7.02 -24.31
N LEU A 399 8.87 -7.75 -24.86
CA LEU A 399 8.58 -7.83 -26.28
C LEU A 399 7.18 -7.28 -26.48
N ASP A 400 7.03 -6.26 -27.30
CA ASP A 400 5.77 -5.59 -27.58
C ASP A 400 5.44 -5.68 -29.06
N GLY A 401 4.19 -5.98 -29.39
CA GLY A 401 3.64 -6.00 -30.73
C GLY A 401 2.37 -5.19 -30.81
N ARG A 402 2.15 -4.47 -31.90
CA ARG A 402 0.90 -3.77 -32.19
C ARG A 402 0.41 -4.13 -33.59
N GLY A 403 -0.90 -4.32 -33.70
CA GLY A 403 -1.58 -4.72 -34.93
C GLY A 403 -2.93 -4.02 -35.08
N VAL A 404 -3.56 -4.27 -36.21
CA VAL A 404 -4.88 -3.75 -36.53
C VAL A 404 -5.95 -4.65 -35.91
N SER A 405 -6.94 -4.06 -35.28
CA SER A 405 -8.14 -4.76 -34.82
C SER A 405 -9.36 -4.33 -35.63
N PRO A 406 -10.30 -5.24 -35.93
CA PRO A 406 -11.56 -4.85 -36.52
C PRO A 406 -12.31 -3.83 -35.63
N PRO A 407 -13.00 -2.83 -36.19
CA PRO A 407 -13.73 -1.84 -35.42
C PRO A 407 -14.77 -2.47 -34.50
N LEU A 408 -14.97 -1.88 -33.32
CA LEU A 408 -15.99 -2.30 -32.37
C LEU A 408 -17.37 -1.74 -32.80
N ASP A 409 -18.37 -2.62 -32.95
CA ASP A 409 -19.75 -2.23 -33.17
C ASP A 409 -20.41 -1.81 -31.86
N THR A 410 -20.78 -0.54 -31.72
CA THR A 410 -21.43 -0.02 -30.51
C THR A 410 -22.81 -0.60 -30.24
N LYS A 411 -23.46 -1.23 -31.24
CA LYS A 411 -24.73 -1.95 -31.11
C LYS A 411 -24.55 -3.36 -30.55
N ASN A 412 -23.35 -3.97 -30.75
CA ASN A 412 -22.99 -5.30 -30.30
C ASN A 412 -21.62 -5.28 -29.62
N PRO A 413 -21.40 -4.49 -28.56
CA PRO A 413 -20.08 -4.22 -28.00
C PRO A 413 -19.40 -5.45 -27.34
N THR A 414 -20.17 -6.49 -27.04
CA THR A 414 -19.67 -7.74 -26.43
C THR A 414 -19.37 -8.83 -27.45
N GLN A 415 -19.57 -8.56 -28.74
CA GLN A 415 -19.25 -9.52 -29.81
C GLN A 415 -17.74 -9.66 -29.96
N GLY A 416 -17.22 -10.89 -29.85
CA GLY A 416 -15.82 -11.19 -30.16
C GLY A 416 -15.50 -10.91 -31.62
N ARG A 417 -14.35 -10.26 -31.84
CA ARG A 417 -13.84 -9.87 -33.18
C ARG A 417 -12.53 -10.64 -33.43
N PRO A 418 -12.39 -11.37 -34.54
CA PRO A 418 -11.14 -12.07 -34.84
C PRO A 418 -10.02 -11.05 -35.12
N VAL A 419 -8.90 -11.21 -34.43
CA VAL A 419 -7.66 -10.45 -34.64
C VAL A 419 -6.63 -11.37 -35.24
N ASP A 420 -5.97 -10.93 -36.32
CA ASP A 420 -4.87 -11.68 -36.92
C ASP A 420 -3.67 -11.75 -35.96
N PRO A 421 -2.83 -12.79 -36.02
CA PRO A 421 -1.64 -12.89 -35.19
C PRO A 421 -0.77 -11.64 -35.29
N ILE A 422 -0.31 -11.12 -34.16
CA ILE A 422 0.51 -9.92 -34.07
C ILE A 422 1.95 -10.30 -33.79
N ASP A 423 2.86 -9.88 -34.69
CA ASP A 423 4.27 -10.03 -34.47
C ASP A 423 4.83 -8.97 -33.52
N PHE A 424 5.82 -9.34 -32.73
CA PHE A 424 6.55 -8.39 -31.91
C PHE A 424 7.35 -7.42 -32.79
N ASN A 425 7.24 -6.13 -32.50
CA ASN A 425 7.90 -5.07 -33.22
C ASN A 425 8.90 -4.26 -32.40
N THR A 426 8.85 -4.41 -31.06
CA THR A 426 9.77 -3.73 -30.16
C THR A 426 10.28 -4.70 -29.10
N ARG A 427 11.58 -4.60 -28.78
CA ARG A 427 12.21 -5.30 -27.67
C ARG A 427 12.87 -4.29 -26.75
N THR A 428 12.50 -4.32 -25.46
CA THR A 428 13.13 -3.52 -24.40
C THR A 428 13.87 -4.42 -23.42
N VAL A 429 15.09 -4.04 -23.06
CA VAL A 429 15.87 -4.67 -21.97
C VAL A 429 16.34 -3.58 -21.04
N GLN A 430 16.01 -3.70 -19.76
CA GLN A 430 16.46 -2.78 -18.72
C GLN A 430 17.21 -3.56 -17.65
N ASP A 431 18.43 -3.13 -17.35
CA ASP A 431 19.23 -3.59 -16.23
C ASP A 431 19.37 -2.40 -15.24
N GLN A 432 18.93 -2.59 -14.01
CA GLN A 432 19.04 -1.59 -12.96
C GLN A 432 19.68 -2.20 -11.70
N TRP A 433 20.55 -1.45 -11.05
CA TRP A 433 21.01 -1.78 -9.69
C TRP A 433 21.03 -0.53 -8.81
N GLN A 434 20.82 -0.76 -7.53
CA GLN A 434 20.93 0.25 -6.48
C GLN A 434 21.73 -0.34 -5.32
N LEU A 435 22.69 0.42 -4.80
CA LEU A 435 23.43 0.15 -3.57
C LEU A 435 23.16 1.30 -2.62
N GLY A 436 22.74 1.00 -1.40
CA GLY A 436 22.51 1.98 -0.36
C GLY A 436 23.29 1.65 0.91
N THR A 437 23.84 2.68 1.55
CA THR A 437 24.42 2.59 2.88
C THR A 437 23.71 3.56 3.80
N TYR A 438 23.32 3.13 5.00
CA TYR A 438 22.58 3.97 5.92
C TYR A 438 23.02 3.79 7.37
N LEU A 439 22.84 4.87 8.13
CA LEU A 439 23.10 4.93 9.56
C LEU A 439 21.97 5.71 10.23
N GLN A 440 21.46 5.19 11.33
CA GLN A 440 20.45 5.85 12.14
C GLN A 440 20.75 5.65 13.62
N ASP A 441 20.53 6.67 14.42
CA ASP A 441 20.55 6.58 15.87
C ASP A 441 19.22 7.07 16.46
N GLN A 442 18.66 6.28 17.36
CA GLN A 442 17.53 6.65 18.22
C GLN A 442 18.10 6.88 19.62
N ILE A 443 18.12 8.13 20.04
CA ILE A 443 18.71 8.58 21.29
C ILE A 443 17.58 8.89 22.26
N ARG A 444 17.47 8.09 23.31
CA ARG A 444 16.49 8.30 24.37
C ARG A 444 17.12 9.02 25.56
N TYR A 445 16.43 10.00 26.07
CA TYR A 445 16.71 10.68 27.32
C TYR A 445 15.41 10.92 28.07
N ASP A 446 15.19 10.16 29.13
CA ASP A 446 13.94 10.18 29.89
C ASP A 446 12.73 9.99 28.94
N ALA A 447 11.79 10.92 28.89
CA ALA A 447 10.60 10.91 28.03
C ALA A 447 10.87 11.35 26.58
N TRP A 448 12.08 11.76 26.24
CA TRP A 448 12.45 12.25 24.90
C TRP A 448 13.12 11.18 24.06
N THR A 449 12.71 11.05 22.81
CA THR A 449 13.39 10.23 21.80
C THR A 449 13.75 11.09 20.59
N LEU A 450 15.05 11.25 20.34
CA LEU A 450 15.58 11.89 19.13
C LEU A 450 15.98 10.82 18.12
N THR A 451 15.39 10.84 16.94
CA THR A 451 15.78 9.95 15.83
C THR A 451 16.53 10.77 14.79
N VAL A 452 17.75 10.38 14.45
CA VAL A 452 18.55 10.99 13.38
C VAL A 452 19.05 9.89 12.46
N GLY A 453 18.87 10.05 11.16
CA GLY A 453 19.30 9.05 10.17
C GLY A 453 19.71 9.68 8.87
N GLY A 454 20.66 9.04 8.21
CA GLY A 454 21.15 9.44 6.89
C GLY A 454 21.48 8.23 6.04
N ARG A 455 21.34 8.38 4.73
CA ARG A 455 21.59 7.34 3.74
C ARG A 455 22.22 7.94 2.49
N TYR A 456 23.10 7.18 1.88
CA TYR A 456 23.68 7.51 0.58
C TYR A 456 23.45 6.36 -0.41
N ASP A 457 22.92 6.69 -1.58
CA ASP A 457 22.55 5.74 -2.62
C ASP A 457 23.36 5.97 -3.91
N TRP A 458 23.70 4.86 -4.56
CA TRP A 458 24.20 4.79 -5.93
C TRP A 458 23.21 3.98 -6.75
N VAL A 459 22.75 4.55 -7.88
CA VAL A 459 21.80 3.89 -8.78
C VAL A 459 22.37 3.92 -10.19
N SER A 460 22.27 2.81 -10.92
CA SER A 460 22.55 2.76 -12.35
C SER A 460 21.39 2.06 -13.06
N THR A 461 20.93 2.67 -14.15
CA THR A 461 19.89 2.12 -15.02
C THR A 461 20.37 2.19 -16.46
N ASP A 462 20.43 1.03 -17.11
CA ASP A 462 20.74 0.89 -18.52
C ASP A 462 19.52 0.32 -19.23
N THR A 463 19.03 0.99 -20.28
CA THR A 463 17.85 0.58 -21.05
C THR A 463 18.20 0.53 -22.52
N ASP A 464 18.07 -0.65 -23.12
CA ASP A 464 18.21 -0.92 -24.55
C ASP A 464 16.82 -1.13 -25.15
N THR A 465 16.47 -0.35 -26.16
CA THR A 465 15.24 -0.50 -26.94
C THR A 465 15.61 -0.77 -28.39
N THR A 466 15.17 -1.91 -28.91
CA THR A 466 15.40 -2.34 -30.30
C THR A 466 14.07 -2.31 -31.04
N ASP A 467 14.01 -1.56 -32.16
CA ASP A 467 12.97 -1.71 -33.17
C ASP A 467 13.28 -2.98 -34.01
N LEU A 468 12.43 -3.99 -33.94
CA LEU A 468 12.66 -5.29 -34.54
C LEU A 468 12.44 -5.31 -36.06
N ALA A 469 11.73 -4.30 -36.60
CA ALA A 469 11.53 -4.19 -38.05
C ALA A 469 12.74 -3.58 -38.74
N THR A 470 13.45 -2.66 -38.08
CA THR A 470 14.61 -1.95 -38.66
C THR A 470 15.94 -2.39 -38.06
N ASP A 471 15.91 -3.22 -36.99
CA ASP A 471 17.06 -3.61 -36.16
C ASP A 471 17.80 -2.40 -35.56
N SER A 472 17.05 -1.30 -35.32
CA SER A 472 17.60 -0.06 -34.77
C SER A 472 17.63 -0.13 -33.23
N LEU A 473 18.82 0.00 -32.67
CA LEU A 473 19.07 -0.01 -31.25
C LEU A 473 19.18 1.43 -30.68
N THR A 474 18.44 1.71 -29.64
CA THR A 474 18.59 2.92 -28.81
C THR A 474 18.99 2.51 -27.40
N THR A 475 20.13 3.00 -26.92
CA THR A 475 20.61 2.75 -25.56
C THR A 475 20.53 4.04 -24.72
N ILE A 476 19.95 3.95 -23.52
CA ILE A 476 19.90 5.00 -22.52
C ILE A 476 20.58 4.49 -21.25
N SER A 477 21.66 5.15 -20.83
CA SER A 477 22.38 4.85 -19.59
C SER A 477 22.30 6.03 -18.63
N GLN A 478 21.96 5.77 -17.39
CA GLN A 478 21.85 6.77 -16.34
C GLN A 478 22.51 6.30 -15.05
N LYS A 479 23.19 7.23 -14.38
CA LYS A 479 23.79 6.99 -13.05
C LYS A 479 23.48 8.15 -12.13
N ASP A 480 22.84 7.83 -11.01
CA ASP A 480 22.47 8.80 -9.99
C ASP A 480 23.18 8.49 -8.68
N LYS A 481 23.41 9.53 -7.89
CA LYS A 481 23.93 9.45 -6.53
C LYS A 481 23.18 10.45 -5.69
N GLU A 482 22.64 10.02 -4.56
CA GLU A 482 21.79 10.88 -3.76
C GLU A 482 21.97 10.63 -2.27
N PHE A 483 21.89 11.71 -1.50
CA PHE A 483 21.82 11.66 -0.04
C PHE A 483 20.39 11.91 0.41
N SER A 484 19.93 11.08 1.33
CA SER A 484 18.64 11.24 1.99
C SER A 484 18.80 11.24 3.49
N GLY A 485 18.04 12.08 4.19
CA GLY A 485 18.11 12.19 5.63
C GLY A 485 16.74 12.27 6.30
N ARG A 486 16.74 11.95 7.58
CA ARG A 486 15.60 12.21 8.47
C ARG A 486 16.07 12.66 9.85
N VAL A 487 15.29 13.51 10.47
CA VAL A 487 15.42 13.88 11.88
C VAL A 487 14.03 14.01 12.47
N GLY A 488 13.85 13.53 13.68
CA GLY A 488 12.58 13.63 14.38
C GLY A 488 12.76 13.58 15.88
N LEU A 489 11.89 14.27 16.59
CA LEU A 489 11.88 14.35 18.05
C LEU A 489 10.48 13.97 18.53
N THR A 490 10.42 13.04 19.47
CA THR A 490 9.18 12.61 20.14
C THR A 490 9.32 12.86 21.63
N TYR A 491 8.24 13.26 22.27
CA TYR A 491 8.13 13.35 23.73
C TYR A 491 6.99 12.47 24.21
N GLN A 492 7.27 11.46 25.00
CA GLN A 492 6.27 10.52 25.52
C GLN A 492 5.91 10.87 26.97
N THR A 493 4.63 11.13 27.20
CA THR A 493 4.11 11.36 28.56
C THR A 493 3.75 10.06 29.25
N ASP A 494 3.71 10.06 30.59
CA ASP A 494 3.33 8.90 31.40
C ASP A 494 1.88 8.44 31.18
N PHE A 495 1.02 9.33 30.65
CA PHE A 495 -0.39 9.02 30.36
C PHE A 495 -0.63 8.62 28.90
N GLY A 496 0.42 8.27 28.13
CA GLY A 496 0.31 7.69 26.78
C GLY A 496 0.22 8.70 25.64
N LEU A 497 0.37 10.00 25.86
CA LEU A 497 0.42 11.02 24.79
C LEU A 497 1.85 11.20 24.29
N ALA A 498 2.05 11.20 22.96
CA ALA A 498 3.35 11.33 22.32
C ALA A 498 3.31 12.36 21.16
N PRO A 499 3.46 13.68 21.45
CA PRO A 499 3.69 14.67 20.39
C PRO A 499 5.06 14.49 19.74
N TYR A 500 5.15 14.79 18.44
CA TYR A 500 6.39 14.71 17.68
C TYR A 500 6.49 15.78 16.60
N ILE A 501 7.72 16.03 16.15
CA ILE A 501 8.04 16.82 14.98
C ILE A 501 9.11 16.10 14.17
N SER A 502 9.02 16.14 12.84
CA SER A 502 10.03 15.54 11.98
C SER A 502 10.26 16.29 10.67
N TYR A 503 11.44 16.07 10.12
CA TYR A 503 11.83 16.43 8.76
C TYR A 503 12.41 15.20 8.06
N SER A 504 12.01 14.95 6.82
CA SER A 504 12.48 13.81 6.04
C SER A 504 12.58 14.14 4.56
N THR A 505 13.52 13.46 3.86
CA THR A 505 13.72 13.61 2.43
C THR A 505 13.59 12.28 1.69
N ALA A 506 13.24 12.36 0.40
CA ALA A 506 13.21 11.22 -0.51
C ALA A 506 13.68 11.62 -1.90
N PHE A 507 14.14 10.63 -2.64
CA PHE A 507 14.46 10.77 -4.05
C PHE A 507 13.94 9.59 -4.86
N LEU A 508 13.69 9.83 -6.15
CA LEU A 508 13.30 8.81 -7.12
C LEU A 508 14.07 9.03 -8.42
N PRO A 509 14.92 8.07 -8.86
CA PRO A 509 15.61 8.15 -10.14
C PRO A 509 14.60 8.21 -11.31
N ASN A 510 14.91 9.03 -12.33
CA ASN A 510 14.11 9.19 -13.53
C ASN A 510 14.91 8.73 -14.73
N ALA A 511 14.50 7.65 -15.40
CA ALA A 511 15.16 7.20 -16.61
C ALA A 511 14.86 8.13 -17.80
N GLY A 512 15.87 8.38 -18.67
CA GLY A 512 15.72 9.13 -19.91
C GLY A 512 16.48 10.45 -19.96
N PHE A 513 16.26 11.20 -21.04
CA PHE A 513 16.93 12.46 -21.32
C PHE A 513 15.91 13.59 -21.52
N ASN A 514 16.24 14.75 -21.00
CA ASN A 514 15.56 15.99 -21.34
C ASN A 514 15.95 16.37 -22.80
N LYS A 515 15.01 16.27 -23.73
CA LYS A 515 15.23 16.54 -25.16
C LYS A 515 15.62 17.98 -25.46
N GLU A 516 15.29 18.93 -24.58
CA GLU A 516 15.67 20.35 -24.73
C GLU A 516 17.14 20.59 -24.40
N THR A 517 17.63 19.96 -23.32
CA THR A 517 18.98 20.21 -22.79
C THR A 517 19.98 19.12 -23.21
N ASN A 518 19.50 18.02 -23.77
CA ASN A 518 20.25 16.80 -24.08
C ASN A 518 21.06 16.26 -22.87
N GLN A 519 20.50 16.44 -21.66
CA GLN A 519 21.06 15.94 -20.42
C GLN A 519 20.17 14.83 -19.83
N PRO A 520 20.74 13.85 -19.13
CA PRO A 520 19.95 12.88 -18.36
C PRO A 520 19.01 13.60 -17.39
N PHE A 521 17.85 13.04 -17.12
CA PHE A 521 16.97 13.56 -16.09
C PHE A 521 17.63 13.44 -14.71
N LYS A 522 17.41 14.43 -13.86
CA LYS A 522 17.79 14.37 -12.45
C LYS A 522 16.78 13.51 -11.68
N PRO A 523 17.15 12.95 -10.54
CA PRO A 523 16.16 12.37 -9.64
C PRO A 523 15.06 13.37 -9.29
N THR A 524 13.83 12.89 -9.17
CA THR A 524 12.76 13.63 -8.49
C THR A 524 13.11 13.63 -7.00
N GLU A 525 13.13 14.80 -6.38
CA GLU A 525 13.47 14.99 -4.96
C GLU A 525 12.23 15.47 -4.21
N SER A 526 12.09 15.03 -2.96
CA SER A 526 10.98 15.41 -2.09
C SER A 526 11.48 15.69 -0.68
N GLU A 527 10.85 16.67 -0.04
CA GLU A 527 11.12 17.03 1.36
C GLU A 527 9.78 17.21 2.09
N GLN A 528 9.74 16.81 3.36
CA GLN A 528 8.57 16.91 4.22
C GLN A 528 8.92 17.50 5.57
N GLU A 529 8.06 18.39 6.04
CA GLU A 529 7.93 18.82 7.42
C GLU A 529 6.64 18.23 7.98
N GLU A 530 6.72 17.58 9.15
CA GLU A 530 5.55 16.98 9.80
C GLU A 530 5.56 17.29 11.30
N ILE A 531 4.38 17.62 11.83
CA ILE A 531 4.13 17.71 13.27
C ILE A 531 2.89 16.87 13.58
N GLY A 532 2.97 16.06 14.62
CA GLY A 532 1.85 15.19 14.97
C GLY A 532 1.83 14.82 16.44
N VAL A 533 0.81 14.05 16.77
CA VAL A 533 0.60 13.51 18.11
C VAL A 533 0.03 12.10 18.00
N LYS A 534 0.48 11.21 18.86
CA LYS A 534 -0.05 9.86 19.04
C LYS A 534 -0.53 9.74 20.47
N TYR A 535 -1.65 9.08 20.65
CA TYR A 535 -2.24 8.92 21.98
C TYR A 535 -2.76 7.50 22.14
N LEU A 536 -2.08 6.73 22.96
CA LEU A 536 -2.54 5.44 23.44
C LEU A 536 -3.30 5.69 24.74
N LEU A 537 -4.62 5.50 24.72
CA LEU A 537 -5.48 5.79 25.84
C LEU A 537 -5.18 4.82 26.99
N PRO A 538 -4.93 5.32 28.22
CA PRO A 538 -4.74 4.46 29.40
C PRO A 538 -5.97 3.58 29.65
N ASN A 539 -5.73 2.33 30.04
CA ASN A 539 -6.78 1.34 30.34
C ASN A 539 -7.78 1.09 29.19
N SER A 540 -7.38 1.37 27.97
CA SER A 540 -8.20 1.15 26.78
C SER A 540 -7.29 0.75 25.62
N ASN A 541 -7.59 -0.34 24.95
CA ASN A 541 -6.89 -0.71 23.73
C ASN A 541 -7.34 0.23 22.58
N THR A 542 -6.91 1.51 22.66
CA THR A 542 -7.28 2.57 21.71
C THR A 542 -6.08 3.45 21.39
N LEU A 543 -5.70 3.50 20.12
CA LEU A 543 -4.66 4.39 19.60
C LEU A 543 -5.29 5.45 18.70
N ILE A 544 -5.06 6.73 19.02
CA ILE A 544 -5.44 7.89 18.19
C ILE A 544 -4.18 8.55 17.68
N THR A 545 -4.13 8.87 16.40
CA THR A 545 -3.01 9.58 15.78
C THR A 545 -3.52 10.78 15.00
N ALA A 546 -2.80 11.89 15.06
CA ALA A 546 -3.07 13.07 14.24
C ALA A 546 -1.77 13.69 13.75
N ALA A 547 -1.74 14.16 12.50
CA ALA A 547 -0.55 14.77 11.90
C ALA A 547 -0.92 15.90 10.95
N LEU A 548 -0.09 16.94 10.93
CA LEU A 548 -0.05 18.01 9.94
C LEU A 548 1.21 17.85 9.11
N PHE A 549 1.11 17.94 7.80
CA PHE A 549 2.24 17.76 6.90
C PHE A 549 2.32 18.83 5.81
N ASN A 550 3.54 19.10 5.36
CA ASN A 550 3.86 19.89 4.17
C ASN A 550 4.93 19.15 3.37
N ILE A 551 4.61 18.75 2.13
CA ILE A 551 5.51 18.05 1.22
C ILE A 551 5.75 18.92 -0.01
N ASP A 552 7.00 19.18 -0.33
CA ASP A 552 7.43 19.78 -1.59
C ASP A 552 8.17 18.72 -2.43
N GLN A 553 7.72 18.50 -3.67
CA GLN A 553 8.38 17.65 -4.66
C GLN A 553 8.89 18.51 -5.82
N LYS A 554 10.12 18.31 -6.27
CA LYS A 554 10.75 19.01 -7.38
C LYS A 554 11.33 18.05 -8.41
N ASN A 555 11.72 18.56 -9.59
CA ASN A 555 12.25 17.79 -10.70
C ASN A 555 11.24 16.73 -11.24
N GLY A 556 9.95 16.95 -11.11
CA GLY A 556 8.93 16.08 -11.67
C GLY A 556 8.98 16.07 -13.20
N LEU A 557 8.71 14.90 -13.80
CA LEU A 557 8.61 14.73 -15.24
C LEU A 557 7.16 15.00 -15.69
N TYR A 558 6.99 15.65 -16.84
CA TYR A 558 5.71 15.76 -17.53
C TYR A 558 5.89 15.85 -19.04
N LEU A 559 4.81 15.60 -19.78
CA LEU A 559 4.78 15.76 -21.22
C LEU A 559 4.41 17.19 -21.60
N GLU A 560 5.21 17.82 -22.45
CA GLU A 560 4.96 19.13 -23.03
C GLU A 560 4.78 19.02 -24.53
N ALA A 561 3.72 19.64 -25.07
CA ALA A 561 3.46 19.67 -26.49
C ALA A 561 4.42 20.69 -27.14
N VAL A 562 5.27 20.21 -28.06
CA VAL A 562 6.18 21.04 -28.86
C VAL A 562 5.90 20.76 -30.33
N GLY A 563 5.21 21.70 -30.98
CA GLY A 563 4.69 21.49 -32.33
C GLY A 563 3.66 20.35 -32.39
N SER A 564 3.91 19.36 -33.24
CA SER A 564 3.06 18.15 -33.37
C SER A 564 3.51 16.99 -32.49
N SER A 565 4.54 17.15 -31.65
CA SER A 565 5.12 16.10 -30.82
C SER A 565 4.98 16.44 -29.33
N ASN A 566 4.80 15.40 -28.53
CA ASN A 566 4.94 15.51 -27.07
C ASN A 566 6.37 15.13 -26.69
N ILE A 567 7.04 16.00 -25.95
CA ILE A 567 8.37 15.74 -25.39
C ILE A 567 8.28 15.64 -23.88
N GLN A 568 9.06 14.71 -23.30
CA GLN A 568 9.20 14.63 -21.86
C GLN A 568 10.19 15.69 -21.37
N VAL A 569 9.76 16.50 -20.41
CA VAL A 569 10.53 17.58 -19.81
C VAL A 569 10.56 17.46 -18.30
N GLN A 570 11.62 17.98 -17.70
CA GLN A 570 11.84 17.93 -16.25
C GLN A 570 11.84 19.31 -15.63
N ARG A 571 10.66 19.81 -15.26
CA ARG A 571 10.48 21.11 -14.58
C ARG A 571 9.35 21.08 -13.54
N GLY A 572 8.77 19.89 -13.31
CA GLY A 572 7.61 19.77 -12.44
C GLY A 572 7.95 20.07 -10.97
N LYS A 573 7.10 20.86 -10.33
CA LYS A 573 7.08 21.03 -8.88
C LYS A 573 5.66 20.89 -8.36
N LEU A 574 5.47 19.98 -7.41
CA LEU A 574 4.22 19.77 -6.70
C LEU A 574 4.36 20.15 -5.23
N ARG A 575 3.26 20.57 -4.62
CA ARG A 575 3.15 20.78 -3.19
C ARG A 575 1.91 20.11 -2.65
N SER A 576 2.08 19.27 -1.63
CA SER A 576 0.99 18.64 -0.90
C SER A 576 1.01 19.09 0.56
N ARG A 577 -0.14 19.59 1.05
CA ARG A 577 -0.32 20.02 2.43
C ARG A 577 -1.60 19.46 2.99
N GLY A 578 -1.58 19.11 4.25
CA GLY A 578 -2.81 18.57 4.82
C GLY A 578 -2.70 18.19 6.27
N PHE A 579 -3.78 17.58 6.72
CA PHE A 579 -3.80 16.92 8.02
C PHE A 579 -4.54 15.59 7.94
N GLU A 580 -4.16 14.68 8.83
CA GLU A 580 -4.68 13.34 8.93
C GLU A 580 -5.01 13.03 10.38
N VAL A 581 -6.10 12.30 10.59
CA VAL A 581 -6.49 11.75 11.89
C VAL A 581 -6.89 10.31 11.71
N GLU A 582 -6.49 9.45 12.64
CA GLU A 582 -6.83 8.03 12.67
C GLU A 582 -7.11 7.61 14.11
N ALA A 583 -8.09 6.75 14.28
CA ALA A 583 -8.40 6.10 15.55
C ALA A 583 -8.65 4.62 15.31
N ASN A 584 -7.94 3.77 16.05
CA ASN A 584 -8.12 2.33 16.07
C ASN A 584 -8.39 1.90 17.50
N THR A 585 -9.39 1.05 17.70
CA THR A 585 -9.73 0.50 19.02
C THR A 585 -10.23 -0.94 18.93
N SER A 586 -9.95 -1.73 19.94
CA SER A 586 -10.58 -3.03 20.21
C SER A 586 -10.88 -3.11 21.69
N LEU A 587 -12.17 -3.02 22.03
CA LEU A 587 -12.64 -2.97 23.39
C LEU A 587 -13.03 -4.36 23.90
N ASP A 588 -12.90 -4.60 25.20
CA ASP A 588 -13.22 -5.88 25.86
C ASP A 588 -14.70 -6.27 25.73
N ASN A 589 -15.58 -5.32 25.41
CA ASN A 589 -17.00 -5.57 25.18
C ASN A 589 -17.33 -6.15 23.80
N GLY A 590 -16.30 -6.48 22.99
CA GLY A 590 -16.44 -7.06 21.65
C GLY A 590 -16.53 -6.05 20.51
N LEU A 591 -16.42 -4.73 20.79
CA LEU A 591 -16.42 -3.69 19.75
C LEU A 591 -15.00 -3.40 19.26
N SER A 592 -14.77 -3.55 17.97
CA SER A 592 -13.58 -3.07 17.27
C SER A 592 -13.96 -1.97 16.28
N LEU A 593 -13.16 -0.90 16.21
CA LEU A 593 -13.42 0.26 15.36
C LEU A 593 -12.12 0.75 14.71
N THR A 594 -12.18 1.09 13.43
CA THR A 594 -11.20 1.95 12.76
C THR A 594 -11.92 3.15 12.15
N ALA A 595 -11.39 4.35 12.37
CA ALA A 595 -11.91 5.58 11.79
C ALA A 595 -10.76 6.44 11.29
N SER A 596 -10.91 7.04 10.11
CA SER A 596 -9.89 7.88 9.53
C SER A 596 -10.48 9.09 8.81
N TYR A 597 -9.73 10.18 8.83
CA TYR A 597 -10.01 11.37 8.03
C TYR A 597 -8.70 11.99 7.56
N ALA A 598 -8.68 12.41 6.30
CA ALA A 598 -7.58 13.16 5.71
C ALA A 598 -8.11 14.35 4.91
N TYR A 599 -7.48 15.49 5.12
CA TYR A 599 -7.58 16.66 4.26
C TYR A 599 -6.25 16.85 3.54
N THR A 600 -6.28 16.92 2.20
CA THR A 600 -5.06 17.04 1.37
C THR A 600 -5.25 18.10 0.28
N ASP A 601 -4.41 19.11 0.26
CA ASP A 601 -4.33 20.16 -0.77
C ASP A 601 -3.07 19.94 -1.62
N VAL A 602 -3.26 19.37 -2.83
CA VAL A 602 -2.15 19.05 -3.76
C VAL A 602 -2.20 19.98 -4.95
N LYS A 603 -1.17 20.83 -5.11
CA LYS A 603 -1.08 21.84 -6.16
C LYS A 603 0.13 21.68 -7.04
N ILE A 604 -0.05 22.00 -8.32
CA ILE A 604 1.00 22.14 -9.31
C ILE A 604 1.63 23.52 -9.12
N ILE A 605 2.85 23.58 -8.60
CA ILE A 605 3.60 24.84 -8.39
C ILE A 605 4.39 25.20 -9.63
N GLN A 606 4.84 24.19 -10.38
CA GLN A 606 5.48 24.34 -11.67
C GLN A 606 5.13 23.13 -12.54
N GLY A 607 4.74 23.37 -13.79
CA GLY A 607 4.26 22.33 -14.71
C GLY A 607 3.92 22.87 -16.09
N PRO A 608 3.22 22.11 -16.93
CA PRO A 608 2.78 22.51 -18.25
C PRO A 608 2.00 23.82 -18.25
N VAL A 609 1.99 24.52 -19.40
CA VAL A 609 1.21 25.74 -19.58
C VAL A 609 -0.27 25.49 -19.27
N GLY A 610 -0.88 26.35 -18.46
CA GLY A 610 -2.28 26.24 -18.06
C GLY A 610 -2.56 25.29 -16.89
N THR A 611 -1.51 24.67 -16.27
CA THR A 611 -1.69 23.80 -15.10
C THR A 611 -1.17 24.42 -13.80
N VAL A 612 -0.31 25.42 -13.86
CA VAL A 612 0.30 26.06 -12.67
C VAL A 612 -0.78 26.73 -11.80
N GLY A 613 -0.79 26.39 -10.52
CA GLY A 613 -1.81 26.81 -9.56
C GLY A 613 -3.00 25.89 -9.46
N ASN A 614 -3.17 24.98 -10.42
CA ASN A 614 -4.24 23.98 -10.43
C ASN A 614 -3.97 22.85 -9.43
N TYR A 615 -5.04 22.12 -9.12
CA TYR A 615 -4.98 20.88 -8.34
C TYR A 615 -4.57 19.71 -9.21
N VAL A 616 -3.80 18.80 -8.64
CA VAL A 616 -3.44 17.54 -9.30
C VAL A 616 -4.69 16.69 -9.53
N SER A 617 -4.78 16.06 -10.71
CA SER A 617 -5.91 15.18 -11.06
C SER A 617 -6.06 14.03 -10.08
N SER A 618 -7.30 13.60 -9.87
CA SER A 618 -7.68 12.48 -8.98
C SER A 618 -7.21 12.60 -7.52
N ALA A 619 -6.82 13.80 -7.05
CA ALA A 619 -6.48 14.10 -5.67
C ALA A 619 -7.66 14.78 -4.94
N PRO A 620 -8.55 14.04 -4.26
CA PRO A 620 -9.66 14.63 -3.52
C PRO A 620 -9.14 15.35 -2.26
N HIS A 621 -9.74 16.49 -1.92
CA HIS A 621 -9.37 17.22 -0.71
C HIS A 621 -9.73 16.48 0.57
N HIS A 622 -10.81 15.71 0.54
CA HIS A 622 -11.35 15.04 1.72
C HIS A 622 -11.49 13.54 1.44
N ILE A 623 -10.90 12.73 2.29
CA ILE A 623 -11.12 11.28 2.36
C ILE A 623 -11.45 10.97 3.81
N ALA A 624 -12.53 10.21 4.04
CA ALA A 624 -12.91 9.75 5.35
C ALA A 624 -13.38 8.31 5.30
N SER A 625 -13.13 7.56 6.33
CA SER A 625 -13.66 6.20 6.46
C SER A 625 -13.92 5.85 7.92
N VAL A 626 -14.90 4.97 8.13
CA VAL A 626 -15.18 4.35 9.41
C VAL A 626 -15.60 2.92 9.15
N TRP A 627 -15.06 2.00 9.95
CA TRP A 627 -15.47 0.60 10.01
C TRP A 627 -15.63 0.20 11.46
N ALA A 628 -16.75 -0.37 11.82
CA ALA A 628 -17.03 -0.96 13.13
C ALA A 628 -17.35 -2.44 12.96
N TYR A 629 -16.85 -3.27 13.87
CA TYR A 629 -17.13 -4.69 13.96
C TYR A 629 -17.48 -5.03 15.39
N TYR A 630 -18.59 -5.69 15.61
CA TYR A 630 -19.07 -6.04 16.93
C TYR A 630 -19.36 -7.53 17.02
N THR A 631 -18.66 -8.21 17.93
CA THR A 631 -18.92 -9.60 18.29
C THR A 631 -19.81 -9.62 19.52
N LEU A 632 -20.98 -10.23 19.42
CA LEU A 632 -21.93 -10.30 20.52
C LEU A 632 -21.38 -11.17 21.66
N PRO A 633 -21.65 -10.82 22.94
CA PRO A 633 -21.21 -11.61 24.09
C PRO A 633 -21.69 -13.07 24.04
N GLU A 634 -20.83 -13.97 24.47
CA GLU A 634 -21.08 -15.41 24.45
C GLU A 634 -22.27 -15.84 25.36
N ASP A 635 -22.50 -15.11 26.45
CA ASP A 635 -23.56 -15.40 27.42
C ASP A 635 -24.91 -14.70 27.10
N GLY A 636 -25.00 -13.99 25.95
CA GLY A 636 -26.14 -13.16 25.60
C GLY A 636 -27.06 -13.76 24.53
N PRO A 637 -28.25 -13.17 24.32
CA PRO A 637 -29.07 -13.47 23.17
C PRO A 637 -28.34 -13.06 21.87
N GLY A 638 -28.07 -14.01 20.99
CA GLY A 638 -27.29 -13.81 19.77
C GLY A 638 -25.81 -14.20 19.91
N ALA A 639 -25.46 -14.98 20.93
CA ALA A 639 -24.15 -15.60 21.07
C ALA A 639 -23.67 -16.19 19.74
N GLY A 640 -22.40 -16.01 19.40
CA GLY A 640 -21.81 -16.43 18.13
C GLY A 640 -22.02 -15.47 16.96
N LEU A 641 -22.95 -14.48 17.06
CA LEU A 641 -23.18 -13.50 16.00
C LEU A 641 -22.13 -12.38 16.06
N SER A 642 -21.62 -12.02 14.91
CA SER A 642 -20.81 -10.81 14.71
C SER A 642 -21.37 -9.96 13.57
N ILE A 643 -21.31 -8.65 13.70
CA ILE A 643 -21.82 -7.68 12.72
C ILE A 643 -20.78 -6.61 12.46
N GLY A 644 -20.45 -6.41 11.20
CA GLY A 644 -19.56 -5.36 10.75
C GLY A 644 -20.26 -4.39 9.80
N GLY A 645 -19.86 -3.14 9.83
CA GLY A 645 -20.33 -2.12 8.90
C GLY A 645 -19.36 -0.98 8.74
N GLY A 646 -19.27 -0.44 7.52
CA GLY A 646 -18.36 0.64 7.23
C GLY A 646 -18.90 1.62 6.19
N ALA A 647 -18.34 2.82 6.21
CA ALA A 647 -18.59 3.86 5.25
C ALA A 647 -17.26 4.50 4.80
N ARG A 648 -17.12 4.71 3.48
CA ARG A 648 -15.95 5.33 2.86
C ARG A 648 -16.39 6.52 2.04
N PHE A 649 -15.99 7.70 2.46
CA PHE A 649 -16.25 8.96 1.75
C PHE A 649 -15.01 9.37 0.95
N VAL A 650 -15.20 9.64 -0.32
CA VAL A 650 -14.20 10.25 -1.19
C VAL A 650 -14.77 11.56 -1.72
N GLY A 651 -14.12 12.68 -1.39
CA GLY A 651 -14.50 14.01 -1.83
C GLY A 651 -14.36 14.18 -3.35
N SER A 652 -14.91 15.28 -3.86
CA SER A 652 -14.73 15.64 -5.26
C SER A 652 -13.25 15.93 -5.58
N SER A 653 -12.84 15.61 -6.80
CA SER A 653 -11.50 15.90 -7.32
C SER A 653 -11.60 16.38 -8.76
N TYR A 654 -10.49 16.86 -9.32
CA TYR A 654 -10.44 17.12 -10.77
C TYR A 654 -10.03 15.86 -11.53
N GLY A 655 -10.58 15.67 -12.74
CA GLY A 655 -10.28 14.52 -13.59
C GLY A 655 -9.05 14.72 -14.48
N ASN A 656 -8.55 15.95 -14.58
CA ASN A 656 -7.32 16.31 -15.30
C ASN A 656 -6.61 17.48 -14.63
N ASP A 657 -5.32 17.69 -14.97
CA ASP A 657 -4.48 18.73 -14.39
C ASP A 657 -4.84 20.15 -14.90
N GLN A 658 -5.58 20.27 -16.01
CA GLN A 658 -6.14 21.52 -16.48
C GLN A 658 -7.35 21.97 -15.65
N ASN A 659 -7.87 21.09 -14.77
CA ASN A 659 -9.04 21.31 -13.93
C ASN A 659 -10.33 21.67 -14.71
N THR A 660 -10.50 21.12 -15.92
CA THR A 660 -11.63 21.43 -16.81
C THR A 660 -12.90 20.65 -16.49
N PHE A 661 -12.79 19.51 -15.78
CA PHE A 661 -13.93 18.73 -15.32
C PHE A 661 -13.66 18.06 -13.96
N ARG A 662 -14.76 17.70 -13.26
CA ARG A 662 -14.70 17.18 -11.89
C ARG A 662 -15.25 15.77 -11.78
N ASN A 663 -14.60 14.96 -10.95
CA ASN A 663 -15.16 13.77 -10.34
C ASN A 663 -16.07 14.17 -9.17
N SER A 664 -17.26 13.61 -9.12
CA SER A 664 -18.19 13.82 -8.01
C SER A 664 -17.69 13.21 -6.72
N SER A 665 -18.11 13.76 -5.58
CA SER A 665 -17.93 13.10 -4.29
C SER A 665 -18.84 11.88 -4.18
N ARG A 666 -18.37 10.85 -3.46
CA ARG A 666 -19.13 9.61 -3.24
C ARG A 666 -18.96 9.04 -1.84
N ILE A 667 -19.96 8.32 -1.40
CA ILE A 667 -19.92 7.48 -0.20
C ILE A 667 -20.21 6.06 -0.63
N LEU A 668 -19.35 5.13 -0.23
CA LEU A 668 -19.53 3.69 -0.39
C LEU A 668 -19.77 3.08 1.00
N PHE A 669 -20.65 2.09 1.07
CA PHE A 669 -20.95 1.39 2.30
C PHE A 669 -20.57 -0.08 2.15
N ASP A 670 -19.98 -0.64 3.20
CA ASP A 670 -19.58 -2.05 3.28
C ASP A 670 -20.24 -2.68 4.50
N ALA A 671 -20.51 -3.97 4.47
CA ALA A 671 -21.13 -4.69 5.58
C ALA A 671 -20.56 -6.11 5.72
N SER A 672 -20.58 -6.63 6.94
CA SER A 672 -20.20 -8.01 7.27
C SER A 672 -21.18 -8.58 8.29
N VAL A 673 -21.52 -9.86 8.15
CA VAL A 673 -22.26 -10.63 9.16
C VAL A 673 -21.56 -11.97 9.31
N GLY A 674 -21.18 -12.32 10.52
CA GLY A 674 -20.55 -13.59 10.86
C GLY A 674 -21.34 -14.38 11.89
N TYR A 675 -21.19 -15.68 11.89
CA TYR A 675 -21.75 -16.58 12.89
C TYR A 675 -20.77 -17.70 13.24
N ASP A 676 -20.43 -17.81 14.53
CA ASP A 676 -19.66 -18.92 15.09
C ASP A 676 -20.61 -20.00 15.59
N PHE A 677 -20.53 -21.17 14.97
CA PHE A 677 -21.43 -22.29 15.27
C PHE A 677 -21.14 -22.97 16.61
N ALA A 678 -19.99 -22.70 17.26
CA ALA A 678 -19.70 -23.16 18.62
C ALA A 678 -20.79 -22.68 19.61
N ALA A 679 -21.41 -21.53 19.35
CA ALA A 679 -22.51 -21.00 20.15
C ALA A 679 -23.80 -21.87 20.11
N ILE A 680 -23.99 -22.69 19.09
CA ILE A 680 -25.10 -23.63 19.02
C ILE A 680 -24.77 -24.91 19.78
N ASP A 681 -23.58 -25.50 19.51
CA ASP A 681 -23.12 -26.73 20.12
C ASP A 681 -21.58 -26.80 19.97
N LYS A 682 -20.86 -27.12 21.06
CA LYS A 682 -19.40 -27.25 21.07
C LYS A 682 -18.85 -28.23 20.02
N LYS A 683 -19.65 -29.17 19.52
CA LYS A 683 -19.24 -30.08 18.41
C LYS A 683 -18.96 -29.35 17.08
N TYR A 684 -19.43 -28.10 16.95
CA TYR A 684 -19.20 -27.23 15.80
C TYR A 684 -18.09 -26.19 16.08
N GLU A 685 -17.32 -26.37 17.17
CA GLU A 685 -16.17 -25.51 17.47
C GLU A 685 -15.25 -25.38 16.27
N GLY A 686 -14.83 -24.14 15.99
CA GLY A 686 -14.03 -23.78 14.83
C GLY A 686 -14.78 -23.58 13.50
N LEU A 687 -16.10 -23.93 13.44
CA LEU A 687 -16.89 -23.70 12.24
C LEU A 687 -17.52 -22.29 12.27
N GLN A 688 -17.21 -21.48 11.25
CA GLN A 688 -17.69 -20.10 11.13
C GLN A 688 -18.24 -19.83 9.74
N LEU A 689 -19.36 -19.11 9.67
CA LEU A 689 -19.93 -18.57 8.45
C LEU A 689 -19.78 -17.05 8.47
N GLN A 690 -19.33 -16.45 7.36
CA GLN A 690 -19.25 -15.00 7.22
C GLN A 690 -19.78 -14.59 5.84
N VAL A 691 -20.52 -13.50 5.79
CA VAL A 691 -20.95 -12.84 4.55
C VAL A 691 -20.45 -11.41 4.56
N ASN A 692 -19.63 -11.07 3.57
CA ASN A 692 -19.09 -9.73 3.38
C ASN A 692 -19.70 -9.12 2.11
N ALA A 693 -20.10 -7.84 2.20
CA ALA A 693 -20.57 -7.05 1.06
C ALA A 693 -19.77 -5.76 0.97
N THR A 694 -19.14 -5.53 -0.17
CA THR A 694 -18.50 -4.25 -0.50
C THR A 694 -19.36 -3.47 -1.47
N ASN A 695 -19.37 -2.12 -1.34
CA ASN A 695 -20.25 -1.24 -2.12
C ASN A 695 -21.72 -1.69 -2.06
N LEU A 696 -22.25 -1.86 -0.85
CA LEU A 696 -23.57 -2.47 -0.54
C LEU A 696 -24.72 -1.91 -1.39
N PHE A 697 -24.69 -0.62 -1.73
CA PHE A 697 -25.73 0.06 -2.51
C PHE A 697 -25.47 0.09 -4.01
N ASP A 698 -24.47 -0.65 -4.51
CA ASP A 698 -24.12 -0.78 -5.94
C ASP A 698 -23.87 0.57 -6.63
N ARG A 699 -23.17 1.47 -5.96
CA ARG A 699 -22.90 2.79 -6.52
C ARG A 699 -21.76 2.70 -7.55
N ARG A 700 -22.10 2.97 -8.82
CA ARG A 700 -21.19 2.88 -9.96
C ARG A 700 -20.97 4.26 -10.54
N GLU A 701 -19.82 4.86 -10.27
CA GLU A 701 -19.48 6.18 -10.81
C GLU A 701 -18.25 6.12 -11.70
N ALA A 702 -18.17 7.06 -12.63
CA ALA A 702 -16.95 7.24 -13.39
C ALA A 702 -15.96 8.08 -12.57
N VAL A 703 -14.71 7.60 -12.50
CA VAL A 703 -13.58 8.29 -11.89
C VAL A 703 -12.58 8.61 -12.98
N CYS A 704 -12.27 9.89 -13.14
CA CYS A 704 -11.35 10.33 -14.18
C CYS A 704 -10.01 10.69 -13.55
N THR A 705 -8.92 10.21 -14.17
CA THR A 705 -7.53 10.45 -13.76
C THR A 705 -6.72 10.74 -15.00
N ALA A 706 -5.89 11.80 -14.98
CA ALA A 706 -5.04 12.21 -16.12
C ALA A 706 -5.80 12.37 -17.44
N GLY A 707 -7.07 12.75 -17.38
CA GLY A 707 -7.91 12.98 -18.56
C GLY A 707 -8.65 11.75 -19.08
N TYR A 708 -8.46 10.57 -18.51
CA TYR A 708 -9.19 9.34 -18.85
C TYR A 708 -10.10 8.92 -17.71
N CYS A 709 -11.31 8.42 -18.04
CA CYS A 709 -12.31 8.03 -17.05
C CYS A 709 -12.47 6.51 -16.98
N HIS A 710 -12.47 5.99 -15.77
CA HIS A 710 -12.66 4.59 -15.43
C HIS A 710 -13.95 4.42 -14.64
N ARG A 711 -14.46 3.21 -14.51
CA ARG A 711 -15.63 2.92 -13.67
C ARG A 711 -15.20 2.28 -12.36
N ASP A 712 -15.87 2.69 -11.28
CA ASP A 712 -15.74 2.02 -9.98
C ASP A 712 -16.32 0.59 -10.06
N GLN A 713 -15.81 -0.29 -9.21
CA GLN A 713 -16.35 -1.63 -9.02
C GLN A 713 -17.77 -1.56 -8.43
N GLY A 714 -18.69 -2.33 -8.99
CA GLY A 714 -20.03 -2.53 -8.47
C GLY A 714 -20.05 -3.28 -7.14
N ARG A 715 -21.26 -3.58 -6.65
CA ARG A 715 -21.44 -4.36 -5.42
C ARG A 715 -20.86 -5.76 -5.57
N THR A 716 -20.06 -6.18 -4.59
CA THR A 716 -19.55 -7.54 -4.46
C THR A 716 -20.06 -8.13 -3.14
N VAL A 717 -20.64 -9.34 -3.18
CA VAL A 717 -21.08 -10.10 -2.00
C VAL A 717 -20.38 -11.44 -2.01
N ILE A 718 -19.74 -11.82 -0.90
CA ILE A 718 -19.00 -13.07 -0.74
C ILE A 718 -19.43 -13.75 0.55
N GLY A 719 -19.92 -14.97 0.44
CA GLY A 719 -20.14 -15.89 1.56
C GLY A 719 -18.92 -16.79 1.77
N SER A 720 -18.46 -16.92 2.99
CA SER A 720 -17.29 -17.71 3.38
C SER A 720 -17.67 -18.70 4.48
N LEU A 721 -17.35 -19.96 4.32
CA LEU A 721 -17.43 -20.98 5.36
C LEU A 721 -16.01 -21.40 5.73
N ARG A 722 -15.64 -21.16 6.99
CA ARG A 722 -14.32 -21.44 7.57
C ARG A 722 -14.42 -22.54 8.60
N TYR A 723 -13.42 -23.40 8.67
CA TYR A 723 -13.27 -24.41 9.70
C TYR A 723 -11.84 -24.46 10.22
N ASN A 724 -11.69 -24.28 11.52
CA ASN A 724 -10.43 -24.37 12.27
C ASN A 724 -10.49 -25.55 13.25
N TRP A 725 -9.39 -26.34 13.42
CA TRP A 725 -9.34 -27.47 14.36
C TRP A 725 -7.98 -27.70 14.98
#